data_9b4aaf711f60f27a9bbf0970a9b09ed7
#
_entry.id   9b4aaf711f60f27a9bbf0970a9b09ed7
#
_cell.length_a   1.000
_cell.length_b   1.000
_cell.length_c   1.000
_cell.angle_alpha   90.00
_cell.angle_beta   90.00
_cell.angle_gamma   90.00
#
_symmetry.space_group_name_H-M   'P 1'
#
loop_
_entity.id
_entity.type
_entity.pdbx_description
1 polymer ?
#
loop_
_entity_poly.entity_id
_entity_poly.type
_entity_poly.pdbx_seq_one_letter_code
_entity_poly.pdbx_strand_id
1 'polypeptide(L)'
;GKGEGSPSSEGFPLPSPGGLAPTPAPIPTSQLDIAVALAHSGALLPVLHHLPRKDCNISLGYPLERSLLFRLLETVLDARNRRQPNGTTHWKTLADLVRHPYLRLLEANGISLRDIFQNMETRLRNGSRHADAHAVAEGAADDFFAASSLPNVAEAMPAIRELLNRILRDTVDTWARVHTLGGLADALSGLCDTLLVYGSGNDEDGAGNGKADIWSRFPIDAECLFRLMQRVIPALKDNGMADTPLPWPLMQAMLLELVRAERVPFEADPLTGLQVLGMLETRLLRFSRVFLVDVTDDRLPGAPIRSPLLPDSLRALLGLPDTRNREQLAAYTFHRLIAGADEVWLYWQEGVETSGLFDGKKQRSRLVEELIWQEEQARGQRLKPGREPLRTAALDVRPPVRVRKVVPKTPAIREQIAASLKHPLSATRLDAYLTCPLRYYYERLCAIAPIDEVNEDDDPAAVGVLLHNVLRDFYAPAVGKTVRRDAQSGDPELPFLDEKALRALFRTALDASGLEAALPPESAAMLSVTGPERLGMFLRAQPEQTEVLSLEEEYDAEIRVGGRIRRLTGNLDRVDWREQEDPEGAIDEGAVILDYKTGRIKTLRPDIWADDAFWDALDPEKAAEAASEPDPEHDFLPIMA
;
A
#
# COMPACT_ATOMS: atom_id res chain seq x y z
N GLY A 1 -87.71 -20.71 0.98
CA GLY A 1 -87.00 -21.97 0.94
C GLY A 1 -85.54 -21.86 1.31
N LYS A 2 -85.13 -22.58 2.28
CA LYS A 2 -83.80 -23.04 2.63
C LYS A 2 -82.69 -21.99 2.83
N GLY A 3 -82.30 -21.80 4.09
CA GLY A 3 -81.14 -21.12 4.58
C GLY A 3 -79.87 -21.90 4.35
N GLU A 4 -78.78 -21.18 4.18
CA GLU A 4 -77.45 -21.67 4.32
C GLU A 4 -76.77 -20.92 5.48
N GLY A 5 -76.27 -21.71 6.45
CA GLY A 5 -75.68 -21.19 7.66
C GLY A 5 -74.29 -20.69 7.44
N SER A 6 -73.97 -19.57 8.06
CA SER A 6 -72.63 -19.05 8.23
C SER A 6 -71.81 -19.92 9.20
N PRO A 7 -70.55 -20.19 8.96
CA PRO A 7 -69.71 -20.89 9.91
C PRO A 7 -69.37 -19.96 11.11
N SER A 8 -69.62 -20.48 12.30
CA SER A 8 -69.27 -19.89 13.59
C SER A 8 -67.77 -19.68 13.73
N SER A 9 -67.35 -18.50 14.13
CA SER A 9 -66.02 -18.17 14.60
C SER A 9 -65.72 -18.89 15.91
N GLU A 10 -65.02 -20.00 15.87
CA GLU A 10 -64.40 -20.57 17.06
C GLU A 10 -63.20 -19.69 17.48
N GLY A 11 -63.39 -18.92 18.54
CA GLY A 11 -62.35 -18.19 19.20
C GLY A 11 -61.39 -19.13 19.88
N PHE A 12 -60.10 -18.98 19.60
CA PHE A 12 -59.02 -19.64 20.36
C PHE A 12 -59.15 -19.24 21.84
N PRO A 13 -59.10 -20.19 22.76
CA PRO A 13 -59.12 -19.89 24.19
C PRO A 13 -57.82 -19.19 24.59
N LEU A 14 -57.94 -18.00 25.17
CA LEU A 14 -56.83 -17.33 25.85
C LEU A 14 -56.40 -18.21 27.04
N PRO A 15 -55.09 -18.47 27.20
CA PRO A 15 -54.60 -19.21 28.36
C PRO A 15 -54.90 -18.40 29.62
N SER A 16 -55.46 -19.07 30.61
CA SER A 16 -55.73 -18.56 31.94
C SER A 16 -54.45 -17.98 32.57
N PRO A 17 -54.51 -16.95 33.41
CA PRO A 17 -53.35 -16.43 34.13
C PRO A 17 -52.98 -17.39 35.25
N GLY A 18 -52.32 -18.47 34.88
CA GLY A 18 -51.74 -19.44 35.81
C GLY A 18 -50.27 -19.16 36.00
N GLY A 19 -49.90 -18.81 37.22
CA GLY A 19 -48.58 -18.93 37.78
C GLY A 19 -47.46 -18.21 37.01
N LEU A 20 -47.17 -16.96 37.35
CA LEU A 20 -45.90 -16.33 37.07
C LEU A 20 -44.80 -17.30 37.51
N ALA A 21 -44.05 -17.83 36.56
CA ALA A 21 -42.80 -18.51 36.86
C ALA A 21 -41.98 -17.60 37.81
N PRO A 22 -41.29 -18.17 38.82
CA PRO A 22 -40.52 -17.36 39.74
C PRO A 22 -39.60 -16.45 38.93
N THR A 23 -39.72 -15.15 39.20
CA THR A 23 -38.84 -14.13 38.62
C THR A 23 -37.41 -14.62 38.84
N PRO A 24 -36.59 -14.82 37.81
CA PRO A 24 -35.21 -15.21 38.02
C PRO A 24 -34.57 -14.21 38.98
N ALA A 25 -33.83 -14.73 39.96
CA ALA A 25 -33.15 -13.89 40.94
C ALA A 25 -32.40 -12.78 40.19
N PRO A 26 -32.45 -11.52 40.68
CA PRO A 26 -31.74 -10.44 40.00
C PRO A 26 -30.27 -10.85 39.86
N ILE A 27 -29.80 -10.93 38.66
CA ILE A 27 -28.36 -11.12 38.34
C ILE A 27 -27.62 -10.05 39.12
N PRO A 28 -26.59 -10.39 39.90
CA PRO A 28 -25.86 -9.41 40.67
C PRO A 28 -25.34 -8.34 39.71
N THR A 29 -25.85 -7.14 39.85
CA THR A 29 -25.64 -5.97 38.99
C THR A 29 -24.20 -5.50 38.92
N SER A 30 -23.29 -6.08 39.68
CA SER A 30 -21.90 -5.66 39.81
C SER A 30 -20.98 -6.00 38.63
N GLN A 31 -21.41 -6.83 37.66
CA GLN A 31 -20.56 -7.25 36.54
C GLN A 31 -20.98 -6.72 35.15
N LEU A 32 -22.23 -6.29 34.98
CA LEU A 32 -22.75 -5.70 33.75
C LEU A 32 -22.80 -4.16 33.78
N ASP A 33 -22.11 -3.53 34.73
CA ASP A 33 -22.31 -2.12 35.02
C ASP A 33 -21.74 -1.18 33.96
N ILE A 34 -20.78 -1.62 33.14
CA ILE A 34 -20.07 -0.76 32.22
C ILE A 34 -20.11 -1.31 30.78
N ALA A 35 -20.56 -0.49 29.86
CA ALA A 35 -20.51 -0.79 28.42
C ALA A 35 -19.70 0.22 27.63
N VAL A 36 -18.91 -0.27 26.69
CA VAL A 36 -18.34 0.49 25.59
C VAL A 36 -19.15 0.18 24.34
N ALA A 37 -20.01 1.12 23.95
CA ALA A 37 -20.81 1.00 22.75
C ALA A 37 -20.09 1.64 21.55
N LEU A 38 -20.11 0.96 20.41
CA LEU A 38 -19.46 1.43 19.19
C LEU A 38 -20.52 1.82 18.16
N ALA A 39 -20.50 3.07 17.72
CA ALA A 39 -21.37 3.53 16.65
C ALA A 39 -21.05 2.84 15.31
N HIS A 40 -19.80 2.42 15.14
CA HIS A 40 -19.33 1.73 13.93
C HIS A 40 -18.32 0.62 14.29
N SER A 41 -18.46 -0.55 13.66
CA SER A 41 -17.57 -1.71 13.91
C SER A 41 -16.09 -1.42 13.59
N GLY A 42 -15.81 -0.42 12.78
CA GLY A 42 -14.44 0.02 12.47
C GLY A 42 -13.65 0.54 13.67
N ALA A 43 -14.32 1.03 14.72
CA ALA A 43 -13.68 1.47 15.95
C ALA A 43 -13.27 0.33 16.89
N LEU A 44 -13.66 -0.92 16.60
CA LEU A 44 -13.43 -2.08 17.50
C LEU A 44 -11.94 -2.28 17.81
N LEU A 45 -11.10 -2.42 16.79
CA LEU A 45 -9.67 -2.70 17.01
C LEU A 45 -8.93 -1.55 17.72
N PRO A 46 -9.10 -0.27 17.34
CA PRO A 46 -8.54 0.85 18.09
C PRO A 46 -8.98 0.84 19.56
N VAL A 47 -10.26 0.56 19.84
CA VAL A 47 -10.76 0.49 21.21
C VAL A 47 -10.13 -0.66 21.97
N LEU A 48 -10.10 -1.88 21.42
CA LEU A 48 -9.49 -3.05 22.06
C LEU A 48 -8.00 -2.84 22.35
N HIS A 49 -7.28 -2.15 21.47
CA HIS A 49 -5.85 -1.86 21.67
C HIS A 49 -5.59 -0.95 22.88
N HIS A 50 -6.54 -0.08 23.22
CA HIS A 50 -6.41 0.89 24.30
C HIS A 50 -7.15 0.50 25.58
N LEU A 51 -7.91 -0.60 25.59
CA LEU A 51 -8.57 -1.06 26.80
C LEU A 51 -7.56 -1.60 27.81
N PRO A 52 -7.65 -1.17 29.09
CA PRO A 52 -6.70 -1.58 30.13
C PRO A 52 -6.96 -3.02 30.65
N ARG A 53 -8.08 -3.62 30.30
CA ARG A 53 -8.51 -4.94 30.79
C ARG A 53 -8.39 -5.99 29.71
N LYS A 54 -8.04 -7.21 30.13
CA LYS A 54 -7.99 -8.38 29.25
C LYS A 54 -9.32 -9.15 29.24
N ASP A 55 -10.12 -9.00 30.30
CA ASP A 55 -11.42 -9.65 30.50
C ASP A 55 -12.53 -8.73 29.98
N CYS A 56 -12.82 -8.81 28.70
CA CYS A 56 -13.94 -8.09 28.08
C CYS A 56 -14.78 -9.04 27.23
N ASN A 57 -16.10 -8.87 27.32
CA ASN A 57 -17.04 -9.51 26.43
C ASN A 57 -17.21 -8.65 25.17
N ILE A 58 -16.94 -9.22 24.00
CA ILE A 58 -17.01 -8.53 22.71
C ILE A 58 -18.13 -9.17 21.89
N SER A 59 -19.23 -8.44 21.67
CA SER A 59 -20.35 -8.93 20.85
C SER A 59 -20.17 -8.66 19.35
N LEU A 60 -19.28 -7.74 19.00
CA LEU A 60 -18.96 -7.43 17.60
C LEU A 60 -18.01 -8.48 17.03
N GLY A 61 -18.37 -9.06 15.89
CA GLY A 61 -17.47 -9.97 15.20
C GLY A 61 -16.29 -9.24 14.54
N TYR A 62 -15.13 -9.91 14.49
CA TYR A 62 -13.98 -9.47 13.73
C TYR A 62 -14.29 -9.51 12.23
N PRO A 63 -14.18 -8.41 11.47
CA PRO A 63 -14.45 -8.42 10.04
C PRO A 63 -13.43 -9.27 9.29
N LEU A 64 -13.88 -10.26 8.51
CA LEU A 64 -13.01 -11.13 7.74
C LEU A 64 -12.15 -10.33 6.73
N GLU A 65 -12.67 -9.24 6.18
CA GLU A 65 -11.95 -8.32 5.29
C GLU A 65 -10.66 -7.71 5.89
N ARG A 66 -10.47 -7.79 7.21
CA ARG A 66 -9.26 -7.30 7.91
C ARG A 66 -8.24 -8.39 8.20
N SER A 67 -8.56 -9.64 7.89
CA SER A 67 -7.68 -10.78 8.11
C SER A 67 -6.53 -10.81 7.09
N LEU A 68 -5.44 -11.50 7.46
CA LEU A 68 -4.38 -11.82 6.50
C LEU A 68 -4.89 -12.75 5.39
N LEU A 69 -5.89 -13.60 5.70
CA LEU A 69 -6.53 -14.47 4.72
C LEU A 69 -7.20 -13.67 3.59
N PHE A 70 -7.86 -12.56 3.93
CA PHE A 70 -8.43 -11.66 2.92
C PHE A 70 -7.34 -11.04 2.04
N ARG A 71 -6.20 -10.65 2.62
CA ARG A 71 -5.05 -10.14 1.87
C ARG A 71 -4.49 -11.16 0.88
N LEU A 72 -4.41 -12.43 1.30
CA LEU A 72 -4.02 -13.48 0.38
C LEU A 72 -5.00 -13.61 -0.78
N LEU A 73 -6.30 -13.59 -0.48
CA LEU A 73 -7.35 -13.64 -1.50
C LEU A 73 -7.26 -12.45 -2.47
N GLU A 74 -7.08 -11.23 -1.98
CA GLU A 74 -6.87 -10.05 -2.84
C GLU A 74 -5.66 -10.25 -3.77
N THR A 75 -4.54 -10.75 -3.24
CA THR A 75 -3.32 -11.01 -4.05
C THR A 75 -3.57 -12.05 -5.13
N VAL A 76 -4.31 -13.11 -4.82
CA VAL A 76 -4.69 -14.15 -5.79
C VAL A 76 -5.61 -13.60 -6.88
N LEU A 77 -6.60 -12.76 -6.51
CA LEU A 77 -7.47 -12.10 -7.47
C LEU A 77 -6.68 -11.14 -8.38
N ASP A 78 -5.73 -10.41 -7.83
CA ASP A 78 -4.82 -9.54 -8.60
C ASP A 78 -3.92 -10.34 -9.54
N ALA A 79 -3.42 -11.52 -9.11
CA ALA A 79 -2.63 -12.40 -9.96
C ALA A 79 -3.42 -12.82 -11.21
N ARG A 80 -4.71 -13.14 -11.03
CA ARG A 80 -5.58 -13.43 -12.16
C ARG A 80 -5.81 -12.21 -13.05
N ASN A 81 -6.12 -11.05 -12.45
CA ASN A 81 -6.44 -9.82 -13.19
C ASN A 81 -5.26 -9.33 -14.05
N ARG A 82 -4.03 -9.59 -13.60
CA ARG A 82 -2.78 -9.16 -14.26
C ARG A 82 -2.09 -10.28 -15.04
N ARG A 83 -2.73 -11.43 -15.22
CA ARG A 83 -2.22 -12.53 -16.03
C ARG A 83 -2.37 -12.24 -17.50
N GLN A 84 -1.30 -12.42 -18.25
CA GLN A 84 -1.27 -12.26 -19.69
C GLN A 84 -1.83 -13.50 -20.44
N PRO A 85 -2.27 -13.36 -21.69
CA PRO A 85 -2.76 -14.47 -22.49
C PRO A 85 -1.72 -15.60 -22.70
N ASN A 86 -0.43 -15.26 -22.68
CA ASN A 86 0.69 -16.23 -22.78
C ASN A 86 0.93 -17.00 -21.46
N GLY A 87 0.15 -16.77 -20.41
CA GLY A 87 0.27 -17.43 -19.12
C GLY A 87 1.23 -16.78 -18.13
N THR A 88 1.99 -15.76 -18.54
CA THR A 88 2.87 -15.02 -17.62
C THR A 88 2.08 -14.06 -16.74
N THR A 89 2.60 -13.76 -15.56
CA THR A 89 1.99 -12.85 -14.59
C THR A 89 2.96 -11.72 -14.26
N HIS A 90 2.45 -10.52 -13.97
CA HIS A 90 3.28 -9.38 -13.62
C HIS A 90 4.13 -9.70 -12.37
N TRP A 91 5.44 -9.42 -12.44
CA TRP A 91 6.40 -9.80 -11.40
C TRP A 91 6.07 -9.30 -10.00
N LYS A 92 5.52 -8.08 -9.89
CA LYS A 92 5.13 -7.48 -8.62
C LYS A 92 4.05 -8.28 -7.92
N THR A 93 3.04 -8.72 -8.66
CA THR A 93 1.95 -9.52 -8.11
C THR A 93 2.46 -10.88 -7.61
N LEU A 94 3.39 -11.49 -8.36
CA LEU A 94 4.05 -12.72 -7.90
C LEU A 94 4.93 -12.44 -6.68
N ALA A 95 5.62 -11.31 -6.62
CA ALA A 95 6.40 -10.90 -5.46
C ALA A 95 5.52 -10.70 -4.22
N ASP A 96 4.35 -10.07 -4.36
CA ASP A 96 3.40 -9.90 -3.24
C ASP A 96 2.86 -11.25 -2.77
N LEU A 97 2.59 -12.18 -3.70
CA LEU A 97 2.18 -13.54 -3.37
C LEU A 97 3.25 -14.27 -2.53
N VAL A 98 4.50 -14.30 -2.99
CA VAL A 98 5.59 -15.01 -2.28
C VAL A 98 6.03 -14.32 -0.99
N ARG A 99 5.65 -13.06 -0.79
CA ARG A 99 5.86 -12.32 0.47
C ARG A 99 4.81 -12.63 1.51
N HIS A 100 3.68 -13.25 1.12
CA HIS A 100 2.58 -13.45 2.04
C HIS A 100 2.99 -14.31 3.25
N PRO A 101 2.66 -13.88 4.49
CA PRO A 101 3.13 -14.54 5.71
C PRO A 101 2.78 -16.02 5.79
N TYR A 102 1.58 -16.42 5.38
CA TYR A 102 1.18 -17.83 5.41
C TYR A 102 2.05 -18.68 4.50
N LEU A 103 2.26 -18.27 3.25
CA LEU A 103 3.04 -19.04 2.30
C LEU A 103 4.49 -19.21 2.74
N ARG A 104 5.07 -18.18 3.35
CA ARG A 104 6.43 -18.22 3.91
C ARG A 104 6.58 -19.13 5.13
N LEU A 105 5.49 -19.45 5.81
CA LEU A 105 5.49 -20.34 6.96
C LEU A 105 5.17 -21.78 6.60
N LEU A 106 4.80 -22.07 5.34
CA LEU A 106 4.57 -23.44 4.88
C LEU A 106 5.89 -24.21 4.85
N GLU A 107 5.80 -25.48 5.21
CA GLU A 107 6.96 -26.38 5.31
C GLU A 107 6.71 -27.68 4.53
N ALA A 108 7.78 -28.20 3.94
CA ALA A 108 7.80 -29.55 3.36
C ALA A 108 8.97 -30.32 3.97
N ASN A 109 8.69 -31.49 4.55
CA ASN A 109 9.68 -32.34 5.23
C ASN A 109 10.57 -31.57 6.23
N GLY A 110 9.97 -30.62 7.00
CA GLY A 110 10.66 -29.83 8.01
C GLY A 110 11.53 -28.68 7.46
N ILE A 111 11.45 -28.41 6.15
CA ILE A 111 12.14 -27.28 5.52
C ILE A 111 11.12 -26.20 5.18
N SER A 112 11.32 -24.99 5.71
CA SER A 112 10.47 -23.82 5.45
C SER A 112 10.69 -23.29 4.03
N LEU A 113 9.60 -22.87 3.35
CA LEU A 113 9.68 -22.25 2.03
C LEU A 113 10.21 -20.81 2.06
N ARG A 114 10.52 -20.26 3.24
CA ARG A 114 10.92 -18.85 3.40
C ARG A 114 12.09 -18.46 2.51
N ASP A 115 13.16 -19.27 2.51
CA ASP A 115 14.38 -18.95 1.76
C ASP A 115 14.19 -19.15 0.26
N ILE A 116 13.38 -20.12 -0.13
CA ILE A 116 13.02 -20.34 -1.54
C ILE A 116 12.19 -19.16 -2.06
N PHE A 117 11.22 -18.67 -1.29
CA PHE A 117 10.47 -17.48 -1.67
C PHE A 117 11.33 -16.20 -1.67
N GLN A 118 12.38 -16.13 -0.85
CA GLN A 118 13.38 -15.07 -0.94
C GLN A 118 14.14 -15.12 -2.27
N ASN A 119 14.53 -16.33 -2.72
CA ASN A 119 15.17 -16.53 -4.02
C ASN A 119 14.21 -16.23 -5.17
N MET A 120 12.92 -16.64 -5.07
CA MET A 120 11.89 -16.26 -6.06
C MET A 120 11.77 -14.74 -6.17
N GLU A 121 11.69 -14.04 -5.06
CA GLU A 121 11.61 -12.57 -5.04
C GLU A 121 12.82 -11.93 -5.72
N THR A 122 14.02 -12.43 -5.44
CA THR A 122 15.27 -11.94 -6.07
C THR A 122 15.26 -12.18 -7.58
N ARG A 123 14.84 -13.38 -8.03
CA ARG A 123 14.73 -13.70 -9.46
C ARG A 123 13.68 -12.84 -10.16
N LEU A 124 12.53 -12.58 -9.50
CA LEU A 124 11.48 -11.73 -10.03
C LEU A 124 11.94 -10.27 -10.20
N ARG A 125 12.72 -9.74 -9.26
CA ARG A 125 13.27 -8.38 -9.32
C ARG A 125 14.32 -8.22 -10.43
N ASN A 126 15.14 -9.25 -10.65
CA ASN A 126 16.21 -9.23 -11.63
C ASN A 126 15.78 -9.77 -13.00
N GLY A 127 14.53 -10.23 -13.12
CA GLY A 127 13.99 -10.84 -14.33
C GLY A 127 13.19 -9.86 -15.20
N SER A 128 12.34 -10.42 -16.06
CA SER A 128 11.40 -9.66 -16.88
C SER A 128 10.17 -9.25 -16.06
N ARG A 129 9.47 -8.18 -16.49
CA ARG A 129 8.27 -7.69 -15.81
C ARG A 129 7.10 -8.65 -15.84
N HIS A 130 7.02 -9.52 -16.83
CA HIS A 130 6.08 -10.61 -16.86
C HIS A 130 6.87 -11.91 -16.81
N ALA A 131 6.61 -12.70 -15.78
CA ALA A 131 7.34 -13.92 -15.49
C ALA A 131 6.41 -15.13 -15.50
N ASP A 132 6.96 -16.26 -15.92
CA ASP A 132 6.34 -17.56 -15.68
C ASP A 132 6.59 -17.95 -14.22
N ALA A 133 5.51 -18.06 -13.45
CA ALA A 133 5.58 -18.35 -12.03
C ALA A 133 6.25 -19.69 -11.73
N HIS A 134 5.99 -20.72 -12.58
CA HIS A 134 6.57 -22.04 -12.41
C HIS A 134 8.07 -22.05 -12.73
N ALA A 135 8.49 -21.39 -13.82
CA ALA A 135 9.91 -21.30 -14.17
C ALA A 135 10.72 -20.55 -13.09
N VAL A 136 10.14 -19.49 -12.51
CA VAL A 136 10.77 -18.75 -11.42
C VAL A 136 10.86 -19.60 -10.15
N ALA A 137 9.81 -20.36 -9.81
CA ALA A 137 9.80 -21.22 -8.63
C ALA A 137 10.81 -22.38 -8.75
N GLU A 138 10.88 -23.02 -9.91
CA GLU A 138 11.85 -24.09 -10.19
C GLU A 138 13.28 -23.58 -10.05
N GLY A 139 13.61 -22.47 -10.71
CA GLY A 139 14.93 -21.87 -10.60
C GLY A 139 15.28 -21.40 -9.18
N ALA A 140 14.32 -20.91 -8.41
CA ALA A 140 14.56 -20.53 -7.01
C ALA A 140 14.78 -21.73 -6.10
N ALA A 141 14.12 -22.85 -6.38
CA ALA A 141 14.36 -24.11 -5.68
C ALA A 141 15.75 -24.69 -6.01
N ASP A 142 16.21 -24.57 -7.24
CA ASP A 142 17.57 -24.96 -7.66
C ASP A 142 18.63 -24.08 -6.99
N ASP A 143 18.44 -22.77 -6.91
CA ASP A 143 19.34 -21.86 -6.18
C ASP A 143 19.41 -22.21 -4.69
N PHE A 144 18.26 -22.54 -4.09
CA PHE A 144 18.21 -22.96 -2.70
C PHE A 144 18.99 -24.26 -2.48
N PHE A 145 18.80 -25.24 -3.36
CA PHE A 145 19.53 -26.50 -3.30
C PHE A 145 21.04 -26.32 -3.41
N ALA A 146 21.47 -25.49 -4.37
CA ALA A 146 22.89 -25.21 -4.61
C ALA A 146 23.57 -24.46 -3.44
N ALA A 147 22.84 -23.56 -2.76
CA ALA A 147 23.36 -22.74 -1.66
C ALA A 147 23.22 -23.43 -0.28
N SER A 148 22.38 -24.44 -0.15
CA SER A 148 22.06 -25.03 1.14
C SER A 148 23.12 -26.03 1.61
N SER A 149 23.53 -25.89 2.87
CA SER A 149 24.39 -26.85 3.56
C SER A 149 23.62 -27.82 4.49
N LEU A 150 22.29 -27.82 4.43
CA LEU A 150 21.45 -28.70 5.26
C LEU A 150 21.59 -30.16 4.83
N PRO A 151 21.76 -31.12 5.75
CA PRO A 151 22.07 -32.51 5.40
C PRO A 151 20.93 -33.24 4.66
N ASN A 152 19.67 -32.86 4.83
CA ASN A 152 18.50 -33.55 4.30
C ASN A 152 17.83 -32.85 3.12
N VAL A 153 18.47 -31.82 2.54
CA VAL A 153 17.87 -31.03 1.46
C VAL A 153 17.55 -31.85 0.23
N ALA A 154 18.46 -32.72 -0.19
CA ALA A 154 18.28 -33.56 -1.37
C ALA A 154 17.04 -34.49 -1.25
N GLU A 155 16.78 -35.03 -0.07
CA GLU A 155 15.61 -35.87 0.21
C GLU A 155 14.31 -35.08 0.27
N ALA A 156 14.37 -33.80 0.70
CA ALA A 156 13.22 -32.94 0.83
C ALA A 156 12.82 -32.23 -0.49
N MET A 157 13.75 -32.11 -1.45
CA MET A 157 13.50 -31.37 -2.72
C MET A 157 12.26 -31.85 -3.51
N PRO A 158 11.96 -33.14 -3.64
CA PRO A 158 10.74 -33.57 -4.33
C PRO A 158 9.47 -33.04 -3.64
N ALA A 159 9.40 -33.11 -2.31
CA ALA A 159 8.26 -32.61 -1.55
C ALA A 159 8.16 -31.08 -1.60
N ILE A 160 9.29 -30.37 -1.58
CA ILE A 160 9.35 -28.92 -1.76
C ILE A 160 8.80 -28.51 -3.13
N ARG A 161 9.24 -29.15 -4.21
CA ARG A 161 8.75 -28.87 -5.56
C ARG A 161 7.27 -29.20 -5.71
N GLU A 162 6.80 -30.30 -5.13
CA GLU A 162 5.38 -30.64 -5.11
C GLU A 162 4.56 -29.57 -4.40
N LEU A 163 5.00 -29.10 -3.23
CA LEU A 163 4.33 -28.03 -2.50
C LEU A 163 4.33 -26.70 -3.27
N LEU A 164 5.46 -26.31 -3.87
CA LEU A 164 5.54 -25.11 -4.71
C LEU A 164 4.57 -25.19 -5.90
N ASN A 165 4.55 -26.33 -6.61
CA ASN A 165 3.63 -26.55 -7.72
C ASN A 165 2.17 -26.52 -7.26
N ARG A 166 1.88 -27.06 -6.08
CA ARG A 166 0.53 -27.01 -5.51
C ARG A 166 0.12 -25.58 -5.16
N ILE A 167 1.00 -24.81 -4.52
CA ILE A 167 0.75 -23.40 -4.20
C ILE A 167 0.46 -22.62 -5.49
N LEU A 168 1.30 -22.73 -6.52
CA LEU A 168 1.12 -22.01 -7.77
C LEU A 168 -0.15 -22.45 -8.52
N ARG A 169 -0.45 -23.73 -8.52
CA ARG A 169 -1.71 -24.22 -9.08
C ARG A 169 -2.92 -23.61 -8.39
N ASP A 170 -2.93 -23.57 -7.04
CA ASP A 170 -4.09 -23.19 -6.25
C ASP A 170 -4.17 -21.66 -6.01
N THR A 171 -3.11 -20.90 -6.36
CA THR A 171 -3.10 -19.42 -6.29
C THR A 171 -3.11 -18.72 -7.64
N VAL A 172 -2.57 -19.34 -8.69
CA VAL A 172 -2.39 -18.71 -10.01
C VAL A 172 -3.15 -19.43 -11.11
N ASP A 173 -2.96 -20.76 -11.28
CA ASP A 173 -3.46 -21.45 -12.48
C ASP A 173 -4.94 -21.78 -12.43
N THR A 174 -5.42 -22.31 -11.30
CA THR A 174 -6.84 -22.67 -11.13
C THR A 174 -7.73 -21.47 -11.31
N TRP A 175 -7.36 -20.32 -10.73
CA TRP A 175 -8.12 -19.08 -10.82
C TRP A 175 -8.22 -18.53 -12.24
N ALA A 176 -7.22 -18.73 -13.08
CA ALA A 176 -7.23 -18.32 -14.48
C ALA A 176 -8.33 -19.00 -15.31
N ARG A 177 -8.75 -20.21 -14.91
CA ARG A 177 -9.72 -21.04 -15.62
C ARG A 177 -11.15 -20.94 -15.08
N VAL A 178 -11.38 -20.11 -14.06
CA VAL A 178 -12.69 -19.94 -13.44
C VAL A 178 -13.62 -19.14 -14.37
N HIS A 179 -14.77 -19.72 -14.70
CA HIS A 179 -15.79 -19.08 -15.52
C HIS A 179 -17.21 -19.17 -14.92
N THR A 180 -17.36 -19.86 -13.79
CA THR A 180 -18.64 -20.06 -13.08
C THR A 180 -18.46 -19.86 -11.58
N LEU A 181 -19.56 -19.64 -10.86
CA LEU A 181 -19.50 -19.51 -9.39
C LEU A 181 -19.10 -20.84 -8.72
N GLY A 182 -19.53 -21.97 -9.25
CA GLY A 182 -19.08 -23.29 -8.77
C GLY A 182 -17.58 -23.48 -8.96
N GLY A 183 -17.03 -23.11 -10.13
CA GLY A 183 -15.58 -23.13 -10.36
C GLY A 183 -14.82 -22.16 -9.46
N LEU A 184 -15.43 -21.02 -9.10
CA LEU A 184 -14.86 -20.08 -8.12
C LEU A 184 -14.83 -20.68 -6.70
N ALA A 185 -15.90 -21.38 -6.32
CA ALA A 185 -15.96 -22.10 -5.05
C ALA A 185 -14.91 -23.22 -4.96
N ASP A 186 -14.72 -23.98 -6.05
CA ASP A 186 -13.72 -25.05 -6.12
C ASP A 186 -12.28 -24.48 -6.06
N ALA A 187 -12.00 -23.36 -6.73
CA ALA A 187 -10.71 -22.67 -6.64
C ALA A 187 -10.42 -22.18 -5.21
N LEU A 188 -11.43 -21.59 -4.55
CA LEU A 188 -11.31 -21.14 -3.17
C LEU A 188 -11.12 -22.31 -2.21
N SER A 189 -11.84 -23.44 -2.42
CA SER A 189 -11.67 -24.67 -1.64
C SER A 189 -10.26 -25.22 -1.77
N GLY A 190 -9.72 -25.31 -2.98
CA GLY A 190 -8.34 -25.76 -3.21
C GLY A 190 -7.31 -24.91 -2.48
N LEU A 191 -7.48 -23.59 -2.48
CA LEU A 191 -6.61 -22.69 -1.71
C LEU A 191 -6.71 -22.95 -0.20
N CYS A 192 -7.92 -23.07 0.34
CA CYS A 192 -8.16 -23.39 1.75
C CYS A 192 -7.54 -24.75 2.14
N ASP A 193 -7.74 -25.76 1.31
CA ASP A 193 -7.20 -27.10 1.56
C ASP A 193 -5.67 -27.12 1.56
N THR A 194 -5.03 -26.36 0.67
CA THR A 194 -3.56 -26.23 0.66
C THR A 194 -3.06 -25.57 1.94
N LEU A 195 -3.72 -24.51 2.40
CA LEU A 195 -3.38 -23.83 3.65
C LEU A 195 -3.59 -24.73 4.88
N LEU A 196 -4.64 -25.56 4.90
CA LEU A 196 -4.90 -26.51 5.98
C LEU A 196 -3.88 -27.65 6.01
N VAL A 197 -3.67 -28.31 4.88
CA VAL A 197 -2.81 -29.50 4.81
C VAL A 197 -1.35 -29.19 5.17
N TYR A 198 -0.83 -28.06 4.69
CA TYR A 198 0.58 -27.69 4.90
C TYR A 198 0.79 -26.66 6.02
N GLY A 199 -0.29 -26.03 6.48
CA GLY A 199 -0.25 -25.05 7.57
C GLY A 199 -0.53 -25.65 8.95
N SER A 200 -1.17 -26.83 9.02
CA SER A 200 -1.35 -27.58 10.26
C SER A 200 -0.13 -28.47 10.47
N GLY A 201 0.60 -28.28 11.56
CA GLY A 201 1.69 -29.18 11.92
C GLY A 201 1.17 -30.61 12.08
N ASN A 202 1.56 -31.55 11.23
CA ASN A 202 1.19 -32.95 11.37
C ASN A 202 1.88 -33.55 12.60
N ASP A 203 1.16 -33.71 13.67
CA ASP A 203 1.51 -34.54 14.83
C ASP A 203 1.08 -36.00 14.64
N GLU A 204 1.27 -36.60 13.45
CA GLU A 204 0.98 -38.02 13.29
C GLU A 204 1.98 -38.96 14.03
N ASP A 205 3.13 -38.44 14.47
CA ASP A 205 4.16 -39.28 15.11
C ASP A 205 4.44 -38.96 16.58
N GLY A 206 3.66 -38.16 17.30
CA GLY A 206 3.77 -38.02 18.77
C GLY A 206 5.16 -37.60 19.29
N ALA A 207 6.10 -37.28 18.43
CA ALA A 207 7.41 -36.75 18.78
C ALA A 207 7.39 -35.22 18.66
N GLY A 208 7.15 -34.56 19.79
CA GLY A 208 7.03 -33.11 19.92
C GLY A 208 8.25 -32.31 19.41
N ASN A 209 8.46 -32.34 18.12
CA ASN A 209 9.41 -31.48 17.43
C ASN A 209 8.62 -30.28 16.87
N GLY A 210 8.59 -29.21 17.66
CA GLY A 210 7.89 -27.96 17.51
C GLY A 210 7.70 -27.40 16.08
N LYS A 211 6.92 -28.07 15.24
CA LYS A 211 6.41 -27.50 14.01
C LYS A 211 5.39 -26.45 14.37
N ALA A 212 5.68 -25.20 14.09
CA ALA A 212 4.78 -24.11 14.34
C ALA A 212 3.54 -24.26 13.45
N ASP A 213 2.44 -24.77 14.04
CA ASP A 213 1.12 -24.69 13.46
C ASP A 213 0.80 -23.21 13.15
N ILE A 214 0.63 -22.89 11.87
CA ILE A 214 0.30 -21.52 11.43
C ILE A 214 -0.96 -21.05 12.15
N TRP A 215 -1.93 -21.93 12.35
CA TRP A 215 -3.23 -21.59 12.92
C TRP A 215 -3.17 -21.32 14.42
N SER A 216 -2.27 -21.95 15.16
CA SER A 216 -2.00 -21.59 16.56
C SER A 216 -1.35 -20.21 16.67
N ARG A 217 -0.58 -19.81 15.66
CA ARG A 217 0.04 -18.48 15.58
C ARG A 217 -0.96 -17.39 15.16
N PHE A 218 -1.96 -17.74 14.34
CA PHE A 218 -3.00 -16.85 13.83
C PHE A 218 -4.42 -17.39 14.12
N PRO A 219 -4.84 -17.48 15.40
CA PRO A 219 -6.09 -18.15 15.75
C PRO A 219 -7.35 -17.46 15.19
N ILE A 220 -7.35 -16.12 15.05
CA ILE A 220 -8.46 -15.40 14.42
C ILE A 220 -8.56 -15.76 12.94
N ASP A 221 -7.43 -15.91 12.26
CA ASP A 221 -7.41 -16.25 10.83
C ASP A 221 -7.80 -17.72 10.60
N ALA A 222 -7.54 -18.61 11.57
CA ALA A 222 -8.06 -19.97 11.54
C ALA A 222 -9.60 -19.97 11.51
N GLU A 223 -10.22 -19.16 12.35
CA GLU A 223 -11.69 -19.00 12.36
C GLU A 223 -12.17 -18.31 11.07
N CYS A 224 -11.40 -17.35 10.52
CA CYS A 224 -11.70 -16.77 9.22
C CYS A 224 -11.70 -17.83 8.10
N LEU A 225 -10.72 -18.73 8.11
CA LEU A 225 -10.65 -19.84 7.16
C LEU A 225 -11.85 -20.79 7.30
N PHE A 226 -12.20 -21.14 8.53
CA PHE A 226 -13.38 -21.94 8.81
C PHE A 226 -14.67 -21.27 8.28
N ARG A 227 -14.81 -19.95 8.45
CA ARG A 227 -15.94 -19.18 7.91
C ARG A 227 -15.98 -19.18 6.38
N LEU A 228 -14.85 -19.03 5.71
CA LEU A 228 -14.81 -19.16 4.25
C LEU A 228 -15.34 -20.52 3.80
N MET A 229 -14.87 -21.60 4.45
CA MET A 229 -15.26 -22.96 4.10
C MET A 229 -16.72 -23.28 4.41
N GLN A 230 -17.26 -22.80 5.52
CA GLN A 230 -18.59 -23.14 5.99
C GLN A 230 -19.70 -22.21 5.46
N ARG A 231 -19.35 -21.00 5.04
CA ARG A 231 -20.33 -19.98 4.63
C ARG A 231 -20.16 -19.50 3.21
N VAL A 232 -18.95 -19.04 2.85
CA VAL A 232 -18.71 -18.41 1.55
C VAL A 232 -18.68 -19.44 0.43
N ILE A 233 -17.94 -20.55 0.59
CA ILE A 233 -17.87 -21.61 -0.42
C ILE A 233 -19.25 -22.23 -0.69
N PRO A 234 -20.06 -22.64 0.31
CA PRO A 234 -21.40 -23.13 0.05
C PRO A 234 -22.30 -22.09 -0.61
N ALA A 235 -22.25 -20.81 -0.20
CA ALA A 235 -23.06 -19.76 -0.81
C ALA A 235 -22.78 -19.58 -2.32
N LEU A 236 -21.54 -19.81 -2.74
CA LEU A 236 -21.15 -19.79 -4.16
C LEU A 236 -21.58 -21.07 -4.89
N LYS A 237 -21.61 -22.22 -4.22
CA LYS A 237 -21.82 -23.55 -4.82
C LYS A 237 -23.28 -23.97 -4.82
N ASP A 238 -24.02 -23.68 -3.76
CA ASP A 238 -25.36 -24.19 -3.51
C ASP A 238 -26.46 -23.23 -4.02
N ASN A 239 -26.21 -22.56 -5.16
CA ASN A 239 -27.19 -21.66 -5.76
C ASN A 239 -27.50 -22.09 -7.20
N GLY A 240 -28.69 -21.73 -7.68
CA GLY A 240 -29.18 -22.12 -9.03
C GLY A 240 -28.37 -21.56 -10.20
N MET A 241 -27.38 -20.70 -9.97
CA MET A 241 -26.51 -20.09 -10.97
C MET A 241 -25.07 -20.62 -10.89
N ALA A 242 -24.78 -21.60 -10.03
CA ALA A 242 -23.43 -22.09 -9.77
C ALA A 242 -22.69 -22.51 -11.05
N ASP A 243 -23.39 -23.17 -11.98
CA ASP A 243 -22.83 -23.67 -13.23
C ASP A 243 -23.00 -22.71 -14.42
N THR A 244 -23.61 -21.54 -14.18
CA THR A 244 -23.84 -20.54 -15.24
C THR A 244 -22.55 -19.76 -15.49
N PRO A 245 -22.07 -19.65 -16.75
CA PRO A 245 -20.93 -18.80 -17.07
C PRO A 245 -21.26 -17.33 -16.81
N LEU A 246 -20.40 -16.67 -16.02
CA LEU A 246 -20.55 -15.26 -15.67
C LEU A 246 -19.27 -14.49 -15.99
N PRO A 247 -19.37 -13.18 -16.31
CA PRO A 247 -18.20 -12.32 -16.45
C PRO A 247 -17.39 -12.27 -15.18
N TRP A 248 -16.07 -12.36 -15.33
CA TRP A 248 -15.16 -12.37 -14.17
C TRP A 248 -15.33 -11.19 -13.20
N PRO A 249 -15.46 -9.92 -13.67
CA PRO A 249 -15.63 -8.80 -12.74
C PRO A 249 -16.87 -8.93 -11.84
N LEU A 250 -17.94 -9.54 -12.36
CA LEU A 250 -19.16 -9.79 -11.60
C LEU A 250 -18.91 -10.86 -10.52
N MET A 251 -18.29 -12.00 -10.90
CA MET A 251 -17.97 -13.07 -9.95
C MET A 251 -17.02 -12.58 -8.85
N GLN A 252 -16.01 -11.80 -9.21
CA GLN A 252 -15.09 -11.18 -8.24
C GLN A 252 -15.83 -10.25 -7.28
N ALA A 253 -16.73 -9.40 -7.78
CA ALA A 253 -17.53 -8.50 -6.94
C ALA A 253 -18.43 -9.29 -5.98
N MET A 254 -19.09 -10.35 -6.45
CA MET A 254 -19.92 -11.23 -5.62
C MET A 254 -19.11 -11.92 -4.52
N LEU A 255 -17.95 -12.45 -4.84
CA LEU A 255 -17.04 -13.07 -3.85
C LEU A 255 -16.64 -12.06 -2.78
N LEU A 256 -16.18 -10.87 -3.19
CA LEU A 256 -15.73 -9.84 -2.26
C LEU A 256 -16.88 -9.35 -1.35
N GLU A 257 -18.10 -9.23 -1.86
CA GLU A 257 -19.28 -8.89 -1.05
C GLU A 257 -19.62 -9.98 -0.03
N LEU A 258 -19.58 -11.25 -0.41
CA LEU A 258 -19.79 -12.36 0.51
C LEU A 258 -18.74 -12.37 1.63
N VAL A 259 -17.47 -12.20 1.26
CA VAL A 259 -16.36 -12.19 2.24
C VAL A 259 -16.44 -10.98 3.17
N ARG A 260 -16.78 -9.79 2.65
CA ARG A 260 -16.95 -8.56 3.45
C ARG A 260 -18.14 -8.62 4.41
N ALA A 261 -19.15 -9.40 4.06
CA ALA A 261 -20.31 -9.62 4.92
C ALA A 261 -19.99 -10.50 6.14
N GLU A 262 -18.95 -11.35 6.04
CA GLU A 262 -18.62 -12.30 7.11
C GLU A 262 -17.91 -11.63 8.30
N ARG A 263 -18.31 -12.09 9.48
CA ARG A 263 -17.75 -11.67 10.76
C ARG A 263 -17.41 -12.91 11.60
N VAL A 264 -16.21 -12.92 12.17
CA VAL A 264 -15.77 -13.95 13.10
C VAL A 264 -16.18 -13.53 14.50
N PRO A 265 -17.03 -14.30 15.20
CA PRO A 265 -17.36 -13.99 16.59
C PRO A 265 -16.14 -14.20 17.48
N PHE A 266 -15.97 -13.32 18.46
CA PHE A 266 -15.07 -13.61 19.57
C PHE A 266 -15.74 -14.59 20.51
N GLU A 267 -14.95 -15.40 21.22
CA GLU A 267 -15.47 -16.16 22.34
C GLU A 267 -16.02 -15.18 23.38
N ALA A 268 -17.34 -15.23 23.56
CA ALA A 268 -18.04 -14.29 24.42
C ALA A 268 -18.44 -14.97 25.71
N ASP A 269 -18.07 -14.38 26.85
CA ASP A 269 -18.72 -14.65 28.12
C ASP A 269 -19.60 -13.44 28.47
N PRO A 270 -20.89 -13.47 28.10
CA PRO A 270 -21.78 -12.31 28.20
C PRO A 270 -22.06 -11.85 29.63
N LEU A 271 -21.69 -12.64 30.63
CA LEU A 271 -21.95 -12.35 32.04
C LEU A 271 -20.70 -11.86 32.79
N THR A 272 -19.56 -11.75 32.12
CA THR A 272 -18.29 -11.36 32.77
C THR A 272 -17.64 -10.17 32.08
N GLY A 273 -16.93 -9.38 32.86
CA GLY A 273 -16.04 -8.33 32.38
C GLY A 273 -16.72 -7.09 31.78
N LEU A 274 -15.91 -6.30 31.10
CA LEU A 274 -16.33 -5.09 30.38
C LEU A 274 -17.09 -5.47 29.11
N GLN A 275 -18.27 -4.88 28.89
CA GLN A 275 -19.09 -5.17 27.72
C GLN A 275 -18.68 -4.24 26.55
N VAL A 276 -18.17 -4.78 25.43
CA VAL A 276 -17.89 -4.06 24.20
C VAL A 276 -18.90 -4.46 23.14
N LEU A 277 -19.82 -3.55 22.81
CA LEU A 277 -21.04 -3.84 22.06
C LEU A 277 -21.18 -2.90 20.85
N GLY A 278 -21.81 -3.38 19.79
CA GLY A 278 -22.36 -2.48 18.77
C GLY A 278 -23.67 -1.84 19.23
N MET A 279 -24.10 -0.79 18.53
CA MET A 279 -25.34 -0.08 18.88
C MET A 279 -26.57 -0.99 18.89
N LEU A 280 -26.66 -1.95 17.98
CA LEU A 280 -27.82 -2.84 17.89
C LEU A 280 -27.82 -3.90 18.99
N GLU A 281 -26.68 -4.30 19.47
CA GLU A 281 -26.50 -5.29 20.53
C GLU A 281 -26.81 -4.71 21.92
N THR A 282 -26.85 -3.38 22.06
CA THR A 282 -27.25 -2.72 23.31
C THR A 282 -28.77 -2.76 23.57
N ARG A 283 -29.58 -3.25 22.64
CA ARG A 283 -31.04 -3.31 22.76
C ARG A 283 -31.46 -4.18 23.92
N LEU A 284 -32.43 -3.68 24.70
CA LEU A 284 -32.98 -4.34 25.89
C LEU A 284 -32.01 -4.48 27.08
N LEU A 285 -30.79 -3.97 26.95
CA LEU A 285 -29.83 -3.96 28.06
C LEU A 285 -29.83 -2.60 28.75
N ARG A 286 -29.47 -2.59 30.02
CA ARG A 286 -29.25 -1.41 30.85
C ARG A 286 -27.87 -1.49 31.47
N PHE A 287 -27.20 -0.35 31.53
CA PHE A 287 -25.86 -0.23 32.10
C PHE A 287 -25.83 0.98 33.03
N SER A 288 -25.10 0.92 34.12
CA SER A 288 -24.89 2.08 34.97
C SER A 288 -24.04 3.12 34.24
N ARG A 289 -23.06 2.67 33.48
CA ARG A 289 -22.11 3.53 32.76
C ARG A 289 -21.94 3.12 31.30
N VAL A 290 -22.13 4.08 30.41
CA VAL A 290 -21.98 3.87 28.95
C VAL A 290 -20.92 4.82 28.37
N PHE A 291 -19.95 4.24 27.67
CA PHE A 291 -18.99 4.95 26.86
C PHE A 291 -19.35 4.72 25.39
N LEU A 292 -19.90 5.72 24.70
CA LEU A 292 -20.26 5.61 23.29
C LEU A 292 -19.18 6.27 22.42
N VAL A 293 -18.56 5.50 21.55
CA VAL A 293 -17.39 5.90 20.77
C VAL A 293 -17.76 6.14 19.30
N ASP A 294 -17.13 7.14 18.70
CA ASP A 294 -17.28 7.53 17.30
C ASP A 294 -18.67 8.06 16.95
N VAL A 295 -19.21 8.97 17.80
CA VAL A 295 -20.56 9.54 17.66
C VAL A 295 -20.53 10.73 16.69
N THR A 296 -20.19 10.43 15.44
CA THR A 296 -20.15 11.40 14.34
C THR A 296 -21.37 11.23 13.42
N ASP A 297 -21.77 12.27 12.73
CA ASP A 297 -23.00 12.29 11.94
C ASP A 297 -22.98 11.29 10.76
N ASP A 298 -21.81 11.03 10.21
CA ASP A 298 -21.58 10.03 9.17
C ASP A 298 -21.69 8.58 9.67
N ARG A 299 -21.63 8.34 11.01
CA ARG A 299 -21.69 7.03 11.64
C ARG A 299 -23.00 6.80 12.39
N LEU A 300 -23.53 7.83 13.03
CA LEU A 300 -24.76 7.77 13.82
C LEU A 300 -25.58 9.07 13.62
N PRO A 301 -26.73 9.03 12.93
CA PRO A 301 -27.45 7.87 12.38
C PRO A 301 -26.84 7.23 11.12
N GLY A 302 -25.78 7.82 10.58
CA GLY A 302 -25.08 7.36 9.40
C GLY A 302 -25.51 8.08 8.10
N ALA A 303 -24.65 8.00 7.09
CA ALA A 303 -24.92 8.59 5.80
C ALA A 303 -26.08 7.87 5.07
N PRO A 304 -26.93 8.59 4.33
CA PRO A 304 -28.00 7.98 3.54
C PRO A 304 -27.42 7.11 2.42
N ILE A 305 -27.90 5.86 2.32
CA ILE A 305 -27.51 4.97 1.22
C ILE A 305 -28.31 5.38 0.00
N ARG A 306 -27.66 6.02 -0.97
CA ARG A 306 -28.27 6.40 -2.25
C ARG A 306 -28.11 5.23 -3.23
N SER A 307 -29.21 4.54 -3.53
CA SER A 307 -29.26 3.54 -4.60
C SER A 307 -29.85 4.18 -5.86
N PRO A 308 -29.09 4.27 -6.97
CA PRO A 308 -29.62 4.81 -8.22
C PRO A 308 -30.81 3.99 -8.78
N LEU A 309 -30.78 2.66 -8.56
CA LEU A 309 -31.80 1.75 -9.06
C LEU A 309 -33.07 1.73 -8.19
N LEU A 310 -32.93 2.00 -6.89
CA LEU A 310 -34.04 1.93 -5.94
C LEU A 310 -33.99 3.14 -4.99
N PRO A 311 -34.35 4.33 -5.46
CA PRO A 311 -34.38 5.54 -4.63
C PRO A 311 -35.43 5.44 -3.52
N ASP A 312 -35.28 6.22 -2.46
CA ASP A 312 -36.16 6.18 -1.28
C ASP A 312 -37.63 6.41 -1.61
N SER A 313 -37.94 7.22 -2.60
CA SER A 313 -39.32 7.41 -3.09
C SER A 313 -39.94 6.11 -3.60
N LEU A 314 -39.19 5.32 -4.33
CA LEU A 314 -39.66 4.03 -4.83
C LEU A 314 -39.71 2.97 -3.71
N ARG A 315 -38.76 3.02 -2.77
CA ARG A 315 -38.77 2.15 -1.56
C ARG A 315 -40.04 2.37 -0.74
N ALA A 316 -40.40 3.62 -0.50
CA ALA A 316 -41.61 3.98 0.23
C ALA A 316 -42.88 3.45 -0.47
N LEU A 317 -42.97 3.56 -1.81
CA LEU A 317 -44.09 3.02 -2.60
C LEU A 317 -44.19 1.49 -2.52
N LEU A 318 -43.08 0.80 -2.43
CA LEU A 318 -43.00 -0.66 -2.35
C LEU A 318 -43.09 -1.19 -0.89
N GLY A 319 -43.26 -0.32 0.11
CA GLY A 319 -43.29 -0.71 1.51
C GLY A 319 -41.93 -1.22 2.04
N LEU A 320 -40.83 -0.87 1.37
CA LEU A 320 -39.50 -1.24 1.79
C LEU A 320 -38.91 -0.18 2.75
N PRO A 321 -38.02 -0.58 3.68
CA PRO A 321 -37.35 0.38 4.56
C PRO A 321 -36.59 1.44 3.77
N ASP A 322 -36.85 2.70 4.05
CA ASP A 322 -36.18 3.86 3.49
C ASP A 322 -35.11 4.45 4.45
N THR A 323 -34.52 5.54 4.09
CA THR A 323 -33.54 6.25 4.93
C THR A 323 -34.16 6.72 6.25
N ARG A 324 -35.42 7.17 6.25
CA ARG A 324 -36.12 7.63 7.46
C ARG A 324 -36.29 6.52 8.48
N ASN A 325 -36.70 5.33 8.04
CA ASN A 325 -36.87 4.19 8.94
C ASN A 325 -35.55 3.82 9.63
N ARG A 326 -34.44 3.90 8.91
CA ARG A 326 -33.10 3.64 9.46
C ARG A 326 -32.68 4.71 10.45
N GLU A 327 -32.87 5.99 10.11
CA GLU A 327 -32.59 7.11 11.02
C GLU A 327 -33.44 7.01 12.30
N GLN A 328 -34.72 6.69 12.18
CA GLN A 328 -35.62 6.48 13.32
C GLN A 328 -35.14 5.32 14.21
N LEU A 329 -34.71 4.21 13.63
CA LEU A 329 -34.17 3.07 14.39
C LEU A 329 -32.88 3.44 15.12
N ALA A 330 -31.98 4.16 14.44
CA ALA A 330 -30.74 4.62 15.04
C ALA A 330 -30.99 5.61 16.18
N ALA A 331 -31.90 6.58 15.98
CA ALA A 331 -32.31 7.53 17.00
C ALA A 331 -32.97 6.83 18.19
N TYR A 332 -33.92 5.91 17.94
CA TYR A 332 -34.55 5.13 19.00
C TYR A 332 -33.53 4.34 19.84
N THR A 333 -32.59 3.66 19.17
CA THR A 333 -31.56 2.88 19.84
C THR A 333 -30.66 3.76 20.69
N PHE A 334 -30.24 4.91 20.14
CA PHE A 334 -29.42 5.90 20.82
C PHE A 334 -30.11 6.46 22.08
N HIS A 335 -31.33 7.00 21.95
CA HIS A 335 -32.05 7.58 23.06
C HIS A 335 -32.38 6.56 24.13
N ARG A 336 -32.72 5.33 23.74
CA ARG A 336 -32.98 4.26 24.69
C ARG A 336 -31.73 3.87 25.47
N LEU A 337 -30.56 3.79 24.83
CA LEU A 337 -29.29 3.49 25.49
C LEU A 337 -28.95 4.58 26.52
N ILE A 338 -29.10 5.84 26.15
CA ILE A 338 -28.84 6.98 27.05
C ILE A 338 -29.83 7.02 28.21
N ALA A 339 -31.13 6.89 27.93
CA ALA A 339 -32.16 6.90 28.96
C ALA A 339 -32.07 5.71 29.95
N GLY A 340 -31.40 4.65 29.56
CA GLY A 340 -31.17 3.45 30.37
C GLY A 340 -29.92 3.46 31.22
N ALA A 341 -29.09 4.50 31.16
CA ALA A 341 -27.81 4.60 31.84
C ALA A 341 -27.81 5.72 32.89
N ASP A 342 -27.09 5.52 34.00
CA ASP A 342 -26.92 6.54 35.03
C ASP A 342 -25.88 7.58 34.64
N GLU A 343 -24.86 7.16 33.92
CA GLU A 343 -23.75 7.99 33.47
C GLU A 343 -23.39 7.68 32.00
N VAL A 344 -23.33 8.70 31.12
CA VAL A 344 -23.06 8.54 29.70
C VAL A 344 -21.90 9.44 29.27
N TRP A 345 -20.94 8.83 28.58
CA TRP A 345 -19.80 9.51 27.96
C TRP A 345 -19.86 9.35 26.46
N LEU A 346 -19.96 10.47 25.73
CA LEU A 346 -20.04 10.50 24.28
C LEU A 346 -18.73 11.01 23.72
N TYR A 347 -18.10 10.22 22.82
CA TYR A 347 -16.83 10.55 22.18
C TYR A 347 -17.01 10.72 20.69
N TRP A 348 -16.53 11.83 20.17
CA TRP A 348 -16.54 12.10 18.73
C TRP A 348 -15.26 12.80 18.31
N GLN A 349 -15.01 12.81 17.01
CA GLN A 349 -13.92 13.56 16.38
C GLN A 349 -14.50 14.73 15.60
N GLU A 350 -13.90 15.90 15.76
CA GLU A 350 -14.16 17.05 14.89
C GLU A 350 -12.88 17.37 14.12
N GLY A 351 -12.97 17.59 12.81
CA GLY A 351 -11.82 17.92 11.99
C GLY A 351 -12.07 17.75 10.50
N VAL A 352 -11.07 18.05 9.73
CA VAL A 352 -11.06 17.87 8.27
C VAL A 352 -10.42 16.51 7.97
N GLU A 353 -11.15 15.67 7.25
CA GLU A 353 -10.60 14.44 6.70
C GLU A 353 -9.87 14.76 5.39
N THR A 354 -8.54 14.59 5.37
CA THR A 354 -7.68 14.94 4.22
C THR A 354 -7.60 13.87 3.14
N SER A 355 -8.44 12.84 3.21
CA SER A 355 -8.44 11.74 2.24
C SER A 355 -9.63 11.85 1.29
N GLY A 356 -9.47 12.57 0.18
CA GLY A 356 -10.46 12.58 -0.91
C GLY A 356 -10.53 13.89 -1.68
N LEU A 357 -11.14 13.82 -2.89
CA LEU A 357 -11.42 14.98 -3.75
C LEU A 357 -12.40 16.01 -3.14
N PHE A 358 -13.08 15.63 -2.05
CA PHE A 358 -13.98 16.50 -1.28
C PHE A 358 -13.65 16.37 0.19
N ASP A 359 -13.16 17.43 0.78
CA ASP A 359 -12.91 17.53 2.22
C ASP A 359 -14.22 17.32 3.01
N GLY A 360 -14.41 16.09 3.49
CA GLY A 360 -15.48 15.75 4.43
C GLY A 360 -15.10 16.23 5.83
N LYS A 361 -15.76 17.27 6.33
CA LYS A 361 -15.58 17.70 7.72
C LYS A 361 -16.34 16.74 8.63
N LYS A 362 -15.62 15.99 9.47
CA LYS A 362 -16.26 15.20 10.54
C LYS A 362 -16.97 16.12 11.51
N GLN A 363 -18.23 15.86 11.76
CA GLN A 363 -19.08 16.63 12.63
C GLN A 363 -19.72 15.73 13.70
N ARG A 364 -19.97 16.30 14.84
CA ARG A 364 -20.74 15.68 15.90
C ARG A 364 -22.11 15.22 15.38
N SER A 365 -22.59 14.05 15.84
CA SER A 365 -23.90 13.52 15.48
C SER A 365 -25.04 14.50 15.76
N ARG A 366 -25.98 14.60 14.82
CA ARG A 366 -27.22 15.37 15.00
C ARG A 366 -28.04 14.92 16.21
N LEU A 367 -27.93 13.64 16.63
CA LEU A 367 -28.61 13.15 17.81
C LEU A 367 -28.02 13.72 19.12
N VAL A 368 -26.72 13.98 19.14
CA VAL A 368 -26.05 14.68 20.24
C VAL A 368 -26.43 16.17 20.25
N GLU A 369 -26.51 16.80 19.07
CA GLU A 369 -26.98 18.18 18.95
C GLU A 369 -28.41 18.34 19.44
N GLU A 370 -29.28 17.37 19.16
CA GLU A 370 -30.64 17.35 19.68
C GLU A 370 -30.67 17.31 21.21
N LEU A 371 -29.86 16.47 21.86
CA LEU A 371 -29.76 16.43 23.32
C LEU A 371 -29.29 17.76 23.92
N ILE A 372 -28.28 18.36 23.31
CA ILE A 372 -27.77 19.68 23.72
C ILE A 372 -28.87 20.73 23.60
N TRP A 373 -29.56 20.75 22.46
CA TRP A 373 -30.65 21.70 22.22
C TRP A 373 -31.81 21.52 23.21
N GLN A 374 -32.23 20.29 23.52
CA GLN A 374 -33.26 20.01 24.52
C GLN A 374 -32.87 20.52 25.91
N GLU A 375 -31.61 20.34 26.30
CA GLU A 375 -31.12 20.80 27.58
C GLU A 375 -31.01 22.35 27.63
N GLU A 376 -30.61 22.98 26.53
CA GLU A 376 -30.59 24.44 26.38
C GLU A 376 -31.98 25.05 26.49
N GLN A 377 -33.00 24.40 25.88
CA GLN A 377 -34.41 24.81 25.99
C GLN A 377 -34.92 24.70 27.45
N ALA A 378 -34.61 23.58 28.09
CA ALA A 378 -35.00 23.34 29.47
C ALA A 378 -34.39 24.35 30.45
N ARG A 379 -33.15 24.80 30.19
CA ARG A 379 -32.43 25.75 31.03
C ARG A 379 -32.61 27.21 30.62
N GLY A 380 -33.18 27.49 29.45
CA GLY A 380 -33.30 28.83 28.90
C GLY A 380 -31.99 29.54 28.59
N GLN A 381 -30.87 28.79 28.49
CA GLN A 381 -29.54 29.33 28.21
C GLN A 381 -28.69 28.37 27.39
N ARG A 382 -27.78 28.91 26.58
CA ARG A 382 -26.84 28.09 25.80
C ARG A 382 -25.82 27.41 26.69
N LEU A 383 -25.58 26.12 26.41
CA LEU A 383 -24.55 25.34 27.04
C LEU A 383 -23.17 25.69 26.47
N LYS A 384 -22.21 25.85 27.36
CA LYS A 384 -20.82 26.10 26.95
C LYS A 384 -19.98 24.83 27.13
N PRO A 385 -19.23 24.42 26.11
CA PRO A 385 -18.31 23.29 26.24
C PRO A 385 -17.38 23.45 27.45
N GLY A 386 -17.13 22.36 28.17
CA GLY A 386 -16.29 22.34 29.37
C GLY A 386 -16.94 22.86 30.66
N ARG A 387 -18.24 23.25 30.64
CA ARG A 387 -19.00 23.64 31.84
C ARG A 387 -20.14 22.68 32.10
N GLU A 388 -20.48 22.49 33.38
CA GLU A 388 -21.68 21.72 33.79
C GLU A 388 -22.95 22.31 33.14
N PRO A 389 -23.87 21.51 32.66
CA PRO A 389 -23.92 20.03 32.70
C PRO A 389 -23.16 19.34 31.56
N LEU A 390 -22.64 20.08 30.56
CA LEU A 390 -21.95 19.54 29.40
C LEU A 390 -20.45 19.44 29.70
N ARG A 391 -20.04 18.32 30.26
CA ARG A 391 -18.63 18.03 30.49
C ARG A 391 -17.98 17.63 29.18
N THR A 392 -17.25 18.54 28.52
CA THR A 392 -16.48 18.22 27.32
C THR A 392 -14.99 18.29 27.65
N ALA A 393 -14.23 17.30 27.23
CA ALA A 393 -12.78 17.33 27.20
C ALA A 393 -12.34 17.44 25.73
N ALA A 394 -11.70 18.53 25.37
CA ALA A 394 -11.04 18.63 24.08
C ALA A 394 -9.62 18.07 24.23
N LEU A 395 -9.36 16.95 23.55
CA LEU A 395 -8.01 16.41 23.44
C LEU A 395 -7.39 16.96 22.15
N ASP A 396 -6.45 17.88 22.30
CA ASP A 396 -5.63 18.35 21.19
C ASP A 396 -4.55 17.29 20.92
N VAL A 397 -4.85 16.38 20.00
CA VAL A 397 -3.90 15.37 19.59
C VAL A 397 -2.86 16.04 18.70
N ARG A 398 -1.80 16.53 19.30
CA ARG A 398 -0.66 16.98 18.53
C ARG A 398 0.05 15.75 17.96
N PRO A 399 0.34 15.73 16.65
CA PRO A 399 1.19 14.69 16.11
C PRO A 399 2.49 14.68 16.92
N PRO A 400 3.01 13.51 17.28
CA PRO A 400 4.25 13.44 18.03
C PRO A 400 5.30 14.26 17.28
N VAL A 401 5.89 15.22 17.99
CA VAL A 401 6.99 16.01 17.44
C VAL A 401 8.02 14.99 16.97
N ARG A 402 8.27 14.97 15.67
CA ARG A 402 9.32 14.10 15.12
C ARG A 402 10.63 14.51 15.80
N VAL A 403 11.03 13.77 16.79
CA VAL A 403 12.35 13.96 17.39
C VAL A 403 13.36 13.75 16.26
N ARG A 404 14.14 14.79 15.95
CA ARG A 404 15.22 14.66 14.98
C ARG A 404 16.11 13.53 15.46
N LYS A 405 16.16 12.44 14.72
CA LYS A 405 17.11 11.36 15.02
C LYS A 405 18.49 11.88 14.68
N VAL A 406 19.32 12.03 15.70
CA VAL A 406 20.72 12.45 15.56
C VAL A 406 21.58 11.21 15.74
N VAL A 407 22.44 10.94 14.78
CA VAL A 407 23.45 9.88 14.88
C VAL A 407 24.75 10.51 15.37
N PRO A 408 25.20 10.23 16.62
CA PRO A 408 26.44 10.80 17.14
C PRO A 408 27.64 10.25 16.36
N LYS A 409 28.57 11.12 15.97
CA LYS A 409 29.79 10.74 15.26
C LYS A 409 30.80 10.06 16.21
N THR A 410 30.52 8.81 16.56
CA THR A 410 31.43 7.98 17.36
C THR A 410 32.75 7.73 16.62
N PRO A 411 33.82 7.32 17.29
CA PRO A 411 35.09 6.95 16.64
C PRO A 411 34.90 5.94 15.50
N ALA A 412 34.07 4.91 15.72
CA ALA A 412 33.75 3.91 14.67
C ALA A 412 33.09 4.51 13.45
N ILE A 413 32.10 5.41 13.63
CA ILE A 413 31.43 6.10 12.50
C ILE A 413 32.43 7.02 11.77
N ARG A 414 33.30 7.72 12.48
CA ARG A 414 34.34 8.55 11.85
C ARG A 414 35.30 7.71 11.01
N GLU A 415 35.67 6.52 11.48
CA GLU A 415 36.50 5.58 10.74
C GLU A 415 35.79 5.09 9.47
N GLN A 416 34.50 4.74 9.56
CA GLN A 416 33.67 4.39 8.39
C GLN A 416 33.60 5.54 7.37
N ILE A 417 33.40 6.78 7.83
CA ILE A 417 33.40 7.95 6.96
C ILE A 417 34.77 8.11 6.31
N ALA A 418 35.87 8.00 7.06
CA ALA A 418 37.21 8.12 6.51
C ALA A 418 37.53 7.02 5.48
N ALA A 419 37.10 5.78 5.73
CA ALA A 419 37.21 4.69 4.77
C ALA A 419 36.38 4.96 3.49
N SER A 420 35.15 5.44 3.67
CA SER A 420 34.24 5.80 2.59
C SER A 420 34.81 6.93 1.70
N LEU A 421 35.50 7.91 2.26
CA LEU A 421 36.14 9.04 1.54
C LEU A 421 37.43 8.66 0.81
N LYS A 422 37.91 7.43 0.92
CA LYS A 422 39.01 6.91 0.09
C LYS A 422 38.57 6.56 -1.34
N HIS A 423 37.27 6.30 -1.51
CA HIS A 423 36.67 6.03 -2.81
C HIS A 423 36.26 7.35 -3.51
N PRO A 424 36.24 7.39 -4.84
CA PRO A 424 35.78 8.56 -5.56
C PRO A 424 34.37 8.97 -5.16
N LEU A 425 34.09 10.26 -5.18
CA LEU A 425 32.78 10.83 -4.86
C LEU A 425 32.00 11.05 -6.15
N SER A 426 30.89 10.36 -6.32
CA SER A 426 29.96 10.60 -7.43
C SER A 426 28.96 11.73 -7.11
N ALA A 427 28.42 12.36 -8.15
CA ALA A 427 27.38 13.39 -8.01
C ALA A 427 26.17 12.89 -7.19
N THR A 428 25.73 11.66 -7.44
CA THR A 428 24.60 11.05 -6.69
C THR A 428 24.93 10.83 -5.21
N ARG A 429 26.20 10.57 -4.89
CA ARG A 429 26.66 10.40 -3.51
C ARG A 429 26.71 11.72 -2.76
N LEU A 430 27.12 12.79 -3.44
CA LEU A 430 27.10 14.14 -2.91
C LEU A 430 25.67 14.63 -2.71
N ASP A 431 24.79 14.42 -3.71
CA ASP A 431 23.38 14.81 -3.63
C ASP A 431 22.65 14.08 -2.47
N ALA A 432 22.92 12.79 -2.24
CA ALA A 432 22.36 12.06 -1.12
C ALA A 432 22.75 12.68 0.23
N TYR A 433 24.00 13.17 0.35
CA TYR A 433 24.47 13.83 1.57
C TYR A 433 23.85 15.23 1.74
N LEU A 434 23.86 16.03 0.67
CA LEU A 434 23.32 17.40 0.69
C LEU A 434 21.81 17.41 0.93
N THR A 435 21.10 16.45 0.35
CA THR A 435 19.65 16.32 0.55
C THR A 435 19.30 15.87 1.97
N CYS A 436 20.02 14.87 2.51
CA CYS A 436 19.78 14.37 3.87
C CYS A 436 20.99 13.58 4.40
N PRO A 437 21.80 14.16 5.30
CA PRO A 437 22.94 13.48 5.89
C PRO A 437 22.58 12.16 6.59
N LEU A 438 21.38 12.06 7.16
CA LEU A 438 20.90 10.84 7.81
C LEU A 438 20.60 9.73 6.78
N ARG A 439 20.04 10.09 5.62
CA ARG A 439 19.87 9.18 4.50
C ARG A 439 21.21 8.66 3.99
N TYR A 440 22.19 9.55 3.80
CA TYR A 440 23.55 9.17 3.43
C TYR A 440 24.16 8.17 4.42
N TYR A 441 23.99 8.40 5.75
CA TYR A 441 24.47 7.49 6.78
C TYR A 441 23.87 6.09 6.60
N TYR A 442 22.54 5.98 6.48
CA TYR A 442 21.91 4.67 6.35
C TYR A 442 22.22 4.00 5.02
N GLU A 443 22.08 4.71 3.90
CA GLU A 443 22.24 4.10 2.57
C GLU A 443 23.71 3.80 2.22
N ARG A 444 24.62 4.71 2.56
CA ARG A 444 26.01 4.62 2.09
C ARG A 444 27.00 4.09 3.13
N LEU A 445 26.80 4.36 4.41
CA LEU A 445 27.69 3.87 5.47
C LEU A 445 27.19 2.58 6.09
N CYS A 446 25.86 2.42 6.27
CA CYS A 446 25.28 1.22 6.83
C CYS A 446 24.81 0.22 5.76
N ALA A 447 24.86 0.57 4.47
CA ALA A 447 24.37 -0.24 3.35
C ALA A 447 22.89 -0.70 3.50
N ILE A 448 22.07 0.12 4.17
CA ILE A 448 20.64 -0.12 4.32
C ILE A 448 19.93 0.51 3.13
N ALA A 449 19.52 -0.32 2.18
CA ALA A 449 18.65 0.13 1.10
C ALA A 449 17.21 0.21 1.59
N PRO A 450 16.42 1.23 1.17
CA PRO A 450 14.99 1.19 1.33
C PRO A 450 14.47 -0.07 0.63
N ILE A 451 13.48 -0.72 1.24
CA ILE A 451 12.70 -1.74 0.51
C ILE A 451 12.04 -0.97 -0.62
N ASP A 452 12.32 -1.37 -1.87
CA ASP A 452 11.66 -0.78 -3.02
C ASP A 452 10.16 -0.92 -2.82
N GLU A 453 9.51 0.19 -2.46
CA GLU A 453 8.07 0.29 -2.51
C GLU A 453 7.70 0.22 -3.99
N VAL A 454 6.99 -0.82 -4.29
CA VAL A 454 6.51 -1.15 -5.62
C VAL A 454 5.55 -0.04 -6.06
N ASN A 455 6.08 0.97 -6.75
CA ASN A 455 5.25 1.97 -7.42
C ASN A 455 4.45 1.29 -8.54
N GLU A 456 3.13 1.42 -8.47
CA GLU A 456 2.22 0.93 -9.51
C GLU A 456 2.25 1.80 -10.78
N ASP A 457 2.91 2.96 -10.71
CA ASP A 457 3.00 3.94 -11.77
C ASP A 457 4.08 3.56 -12.79
N ASP A 458 4.03 4.24 -13.95
CA ASP A 458 5.01 4.18 -15.02
C ASP A 458 6.44 4.06 -14.48
N ASP A 459 7.29 3.33 -15.18
CA ASP A 459 8.70 3.24 -14.83
C ASP A 459 9.52 4.29 -15.61
N PRO A 460 9.61 5.54 -15.12
CA PRO A 460 10.34 6.60 -15.79
C PRO A 460 11.84 6.27 -15.93
N ALA A 461 12.37 5.44 -15.02
CA ALA A 461 13.78 5.06 -15.07
C ALA A 461 14.07 4.12 -16.25
N ALA A 462 13.19 3.12 -16.48
CA ALA A 462 13.36 2.22 -17.63
C ALA A 462 13.18 2.95 -18.98
N VAL A 463 12.24 3.90 -19.05
CA VAL A 463 12.09 4.78 -20.22
C VAL A 463 13.33 5.65 -20.39
N GLY A 464 13.91 6.17 -19.30
CA GLY A 464 15.17 6.90 -19.32
C GLY A 464 16.31 6.07 -19.91
N VAL A 465 16.52 4.87 -19.38
CA VAL A 465 17.56 3.94 -19.87
C VAL A 465 17.38 3.61 -21.35
N LEU A 466 16.14 3.38 -21.82
CA LEU A 466 15.86 3.15 -23.23
C LEU A 466 16.35 4.33 -24.09
N LEU A 467 16.00 5.56 -23.70
CA LEU A 467 16.35 6.76 -24.46
C LEU A 467 17.86 7.02 -24.45
N HIS A 468 18.55 6.83 -23.31
CA HIS A 468 20.01 6.92 -23.22
C HIS A 468 20.68 5.92 -24.16
N ASN A 469 20.26 4.66 -24.15
CA ASN A 469 20.79 3.64 -25.04
C ASN A 469 20.57 3.98 -26.53
N VAL A 470 19.38 4.45 -26.90
CA VAL A 470 19.04 4.86 -28.25
C VAL A 470 19.92 6.01 -28.70
N LEU A 471 20.11 7.04 -27.87
CA LEU A 471 20.94 8.19 -28.20
C LEU A 471 22.43 7.80 -28.28
N ARG A 472 22.92 6.99 -27.32
CA ARG A 472 24.29 6.45 -27.39
C ARG A 472 24.54 5.70 -28.69
N ASP A 473 23.66 4.76 -29.04
CA ASP A 473 23.83 3.92 -30.23
C ASP A 473 23.69 4.74 -31.54
N PHE A 474 22.85 5.77 -31.52
CA PHE A 474 22.67 6.68 -32.64
C PHE A 474 23.93 7.56 -32.90
N TYR A 475 24.54 8.09 -31.83
CA TYR A 475 25.70 8.93 -31.93
C TYR A 475 27.03 8.16 -31.99
N ALA A 476 27.04 6.86 -31.67
CA ALA A 476 28.26 6.04 -31.66
C ALA A 476 29.09 6.12 -32.97
N PRO A 477 28.50 6.13 -34.18
CA PRO A 477 29.26 6.29 -35.43
C PRO A 477 29.87 7.69 -35.64
N ALA A 478 29.39 8.68 -34.86
CA ALA A 478 29.79 10.09 -34.95
C ALA A 478 30.93 10.47 -33.98
N VAL A 479 31.32 9.60 -33.06
CA VAL A 479 32.39 9.88 -32.10
C VAL A 479 33.72 10.17 -32.81
N GLY A 480 34.38 11.27 -32.43
CA GLY A 480 35.61 11.77 -33.03
C GLY A 480 35.41 12.38 -34.42
N LYS A 481 34.18 12.73 -34.80
CA LYS A 481 33.85 13.33 -36.09
C LYS A 481 32.97 14.55 -35.91
N THR A 482 33.18 15.54 -36.79
CA THR A 482 32.23 16.64 -36.97
C THR A 482 31.07 16.15 -37.83
N VAL A 483 29.83 16.33 -37.34
CA VAL A 483 28.62 15.92 -38.04
C VAL A 483 27.66 17.09 -38.17
N ARG A 484 26.85 17.09 -39.22
CA ARG A 484 25.77 18.05 -39.45
C ARG A 484 24.47 17.55 -38.78
N ARG A 485 23.65 18.48 -38.35
CA ARG A 485 22.32 18.19 -37.77
C ARG A 485 21.40 17.45 -38.76
N ASP A 486 21.40 17.88 -40.02
CA ASP A 486 20.56 17.32 -41.09
C ASP A 486 21.24 17.53 -42.48
N ALA A 487 20.61 17.00 -43.52
CA ALA A 487 21.17 17.09 -44.90
C ALA A 487 21.21 18.52 -45.47
N GLN A 488 20.51 19.48 -44.88
CA GLN A 488 20.41 20.87 -45.38
C GLN A 488 21.25 21.86 -44.56
N SER A 489 21.72 21.46 -43.38
CA SER A 489 22.51 22.30 -42.48
C SER A 489 24.00 22.10 -42.66
N GLY A 490 24.80 23.14 -42.40
CA GLY A 490 26.26 23.09 -42.35
C GLY A 490 26.96 22.73 -43.66
N ASP A 491 28.23 22.29 -43.56
CA ASP A 491 29.07 21.95 -44.70
C ASP A 491 28.61 20.66 -45.40
N PRO A 492 28.25 20.68 -46.70
CA PRO A 492 27.76 19.52 -47.45
C PRO A 492 28.73 18.32 -47.51
N GLU A 493 30.02 18.52 -47.29
CA GLU A 493 31.02 17.44 -47.31
C GLU A 493 31.02 16.60 -46.02
N LEU A 494 30.44 17.12 -44.93
CA LEU A 494 30.38 16.42 -43.67
C LEU A 494 29.19 15.42 -43.61
N PRO A 495 29.34 14.32 -42.88
CA PRO A 495 28.24 13.40 -42.62
C PRO A 495 27.11 14.09 -41.82
N PHE A 496 25.87 13.74 -42.09
CA PHE A 496 24.73 14.31 -41.39
C PHE A 496 24.00 13.25 -40.54
N LEU A 497 23.28 13.71 -39.51
CA LEU A 497 22.45 12.89 -38.62
C LEU A 497 21.09 12.67 -39.27
N ASP A 498 20.71 11.41 -39.48
CA ASP A 498 19.44 11.06 -40.12
C ASP A 498 18.34 10.86 -39.09
N GLU A 499 17.36 11.77 -39.03
CA GLU A 499 16.19 11.66 -38.15
C GLU A 499 15.41 10.37 -38.39
N LYS A 500 15.35 9.85 -39.62
CA LYS A 500 14.65 8.61 -39.94
C LYS A 500 15.37 7.40 -39.32
N ALA A 501 16.69 7.41 -39.35
CA ALA A 501 17.50 6.38 -38.71
C ALA A 501 17.32 6.39 -37.18
N LEU A 502 17.28 7.57 -36.55
CA LEU A 502 17.02 7.72 -35.12
C LEU A 502 15.64 7.16 -34.73
N ARG A 503 14.60 7.50 -35.48
CA ARG A 503 13.24 6.99 -35.26
C ARG A 503 13.14 5.47 -35.46
N ALA A 504 13.83 4.90 -36.43
CA ALA A 504 13.90 3.47 -36.66
C ALA A 504 14.64 2.74 -35.54
N LEU A 505 15.76 3.30 -35.09
CA LEU A 505 16.52 2.76 -33.96
C LEU A 505 15.71 2.74 -32.67
N PHE A 506 14.97 3.82 -32.41
CA PHE A 506 14.07 3.87 -31.24
C PHE A 506 13.03 2.74 -31.28
N ARG A 507 12.37 2.51 -32.41
CA ARG A 507 11.38 1.45 -32.54
C ARG A 507 12.00 0.07 -32.30
N THR A 508 13.15 -0.19 -32.94
CA THR A 508 13.86 -1.46 -32.73
C THR A 508 14.27 -1.67 -31.27
N ALA A 509 14.76 -0.62 -30.61
CA ALA A 509 15.14 -0.67 -29.20
C ALA A 509 13.91 -0.84 -28.27
N LEU A 510 12.79 -0.19 -28.59
CA LEU A 510 11.54 -0.34 -27.84
C LEU A 510 11.01 -1.77 -27.93
N ASP A 511 10.94 -2.34 -29.14
CA ASP A 511 10.51 -3.73 -29.36
C ASP A 511 11.44 -4.72 -28.63
N ALA A 512 12.75 -4.52 -28.69
CA ALA A 512 13.73 -5.38 -28.03
C ALA A 512 13.71 -5.27 -26.50
N SER A 513 13.34 -4.11 -25.96
CA SER A 513 13.32 -3.87 -24.51
C SER A 513 12.19 -4.57 -23.79
N GLY A 514 11.13 -4.98 -24.49
CA GLY A 514 9.90 -5.51 -23.89
C GLY A 514 9.10 -4.47 -23.07
N LEU A 515 9.48 -3.20 -23.16
CA LEU A 515 8.87 -2.11 -22.40
C LEU A 515 7.39 -1.90 -22.76
N GLU A 516 7.01 -2.12 -24.03
CA GLU A 516 5.62 -2.02 -24.48
C GLU A 516 4.68 -3.00 -23.75
N ALA A 517 5.14 -4.22 -23.51
CA ALA A 517 4.38 -5.20 -22.75
C ALA A 517 4.39 -4.94 -21.24
N ALA A 518 5.20 -4.04 -20.79
CA ALA A 518 5.56 -3.79 -19.40
C ALA A 518 4.88 -2.56 -18.82
N LEU A 519 4.65 -1.53 -19.64
CA LEU A 519 3.94 -0.31 -19.27
C LEU A 519 2.41 -0.52 -19.31
N PRO A 520 1.62 0.31 -18.59
CA PRO A 520 0.19 0.43 -18.83
C PRO A 520 -0.08 0.67 -20.32
N PRO A 521 -1.17 0.12 -20.89
CA PRO A 521 -1.46 0.23 -22.33
C PRO A 521 -1.48 1.68 -22.85
N GLU A 522 -2.01 2.61 -22.06
CA GLU A 522 -2.02 4.05 -22.38
C GLU A 522 -0.61 4.66 -22.41
N SER A 523 0.25 4.30 -21.48
CA SER A 523 1.63 4.78 -21.38
C SER A 523 2.51 4.17 -22.48
N ALA A 524 2.32 2.89 -22.80
CA ALA A 524 2.97 2.22 -23.93
C ALA A 524 2.59 2.87 -25.26
N ALA A 525 1.28 3.08 -25.49
CA ALA A 525 0.80 3.78 -26.69
C ALA A 525 1.30 5.22 -26.77
N MET A 526 1.35 5.92 -25.64
CA MET A 526 1.90 7.27 -25.57
C MET A 526 3.40 7.28 -25.89
N LEU A 527 4.19 6.37 -25.33
CA LEU A 527 5.63 6.27 -25.56
C LEU A 527 5.96 5.95 -27.02
N SER A 528 5.22 5.01 -27.63
CA SER A 528 5.43 4.61 -29.04
C SER A 528 5.18 5.76 -30.03
N VAL A 529 4.26 6.69 -29.71
CA VAL A 529 3.95 7.87 -30.54
C VAL A 529 4.84 9.06 -30.19
N THR A 530 4.95 9.40 -28.90
CA THR A 530 5.64 10.63 -28.47
C THR A 530 7.14 10.47 -28.40
N GLY A 531 7.67 9.26 -28.20
CA GLY A 531 9.10 8.99 -28.12
C GLY A 531 9.85 9.41 -29.39
N PRO A 532 9.47 8.89 -30.58
CA PRO A 532 10.08 9.30 -31.84
C PRO A 532 9.95 10.80 -32.15
N GLU A 533 8.80 11.41 -31.77
CA GLU A 533 8.61 12.85 -32.00
C GLU A 533 9.52 13.70 -31.10
N ARG A 534 9.65 13.35 -29.83
CA ARG A 534 10.57 14.03 -28.90
C ARG A 534 12.04 13.91 -29.34
N LEU A 535 12.45 12.72 -29.79
CA LEU A 535 13.79 12.51 -30.32
C LEU A 535 14.02 13.33 -31.59
N GLY A 536 13.04 13.44 -32.49
CA GLY A 536 13.10 14.30 -33.65
C GLY A 536 13.21 15.79 -33.27
N MET A 537 12.43 16.23 -32.26
CA MET A 537 12.52 17.60 -31.74
C MET A 537 13.90 17.87 -31.11
N PHE A 538 14.42 16.92 -30.35
CA PHE A 538 15.75 17.00 -29.76
C PHE A 538 16.83 17.15 -30.87
N LEU A 539 16.78 16.34 -31.93
CA LEU A 539 17.72 16.41 -33.01
C LEU A 539 17.67 17.76 -33.74
N ARG A 540 16.47 18.26 -34.01
CA ARG A 540 16.28 19.59 -34.66
C ARG A 540 16.73 20.77 -33.80
N ALA A 541 16.78 20.60 -32.48
CA ALA A 541 17.31 21.62 -31.57
C ALA A 541 18.84 21.61 -31.43
N GLN A 542 19.53 20.64 -32.04
CA GLN A 542 21.01 20.61 -32.04
C GLN A 542 21.59 21.72 -32.94
N PRO A 543 22.83 22.15 -32.69
CA PRO A 543 23.55 23.07 -33.58
C PRO A 543 23.64 22.54 -35.02
N GLU A 544 23.91 23.42 -35.97
CA GLU A 544 24.06 23.00 -37.37
C GLU A 544 25.22 22.05 -37.60
N GLN A 545 26.30 22.24 -36.84
CA GLN A 545 27.47 21.36 -36.82
C GLN A 545 27.89 21.12 -35.36
N THR A 546 28.39 19.94 -35.09
CA THR A 546 28.95 19.57 -33.79
C THR A 546 29.97 18.45 -33.94
N GLU A 547 31.04 18.50 -33.18
CA GLU A 547 31.99 17.40 -33.04
C GLU A 547 31.65 16.61 -31.78
N VAL A 548 31.33 15.31 -31.91
CA VAL A 548 31.02 14.43 -30.78
C VAL A 548 32.32 13.86 -30.22
N LEU A 549 32.72 14.29 -29.03
CA LEU A 549 33.98 13.86 -28.42
C LEU A 549 33.85 12.50 -27.74
N SER A 550 32.82 12.34 -26.88
CA SER A 550 32.61 11.09 -26.13
C SER A 550 31.14 10.84 -25.83
N LEU A 551 30.81 9.57 -25.54
CA LEU A 551 29.46 9.09 -25.17
C LEU A 551 29.57 8.13 -23.99
N GLU A 552 28.71 8.33 -22.96
CA GLU A 552 28.60 7.44 -21.78
C GLU A 552 29.99 7.10 -21.19
N GLU A 553 30.86 8.11 -21.11
CA GLU A 553 32.24 7.93 -20.65
C GLU A 553 32.37 8.36 -19.18
N GLU A 554 33.13 7.56 -18.42
CA GLU A 554 33.45 7.88 -17.03
C GLU A 554 34.62 8.83 -16.94
N TYR A 555 34.43 9.97 -16.28
CA TYR A 555 35.44 11.00 -16.06
C TYR A 555 35.82 11.06 -14.58
N ASP A 556 37.11 11.15 -14.34
CA ASP A 556 37.68 11.36 -13.01
C ASP A 556 38.31 12.77 -12.95
N ALA A 557 38.07 13.46 -11.84
CA ALA A 557 38.68 14.74 -11.54
C ALA A 557 39.23 14.76 -10.10
N GLU A 558 40.31 15.53 -9.91
CA GLU A 558 40.86 15.75 -8.58
C GLU A 558 40.59 17.18 -8.14
N ILE A 559 39.95 17.33 -6.97
CA ILE A 559 39.74 18.63 -6.35
C ILE A 559 40.47 18.69 -5.00
N ARG A 560 40.93 19.86 -4.64
CA ARG A 560 41.58 20.10 -3.34
C ARG A 560 40.57 20.77 -2.41
N VAL A 561 40.16 20.06 -1.34
CA VAL A 561 39.22 20.55 -0.33
C VAL A 561 39.90 20.47 1.03
N GLY A 562 39.99 21.61 1.74
CA GLY A 562 40.61 21.66 3.06
C GLY A 562 42.05 21.10 3.09
N GLY A 563 42.86 21.39 2.07
CA GLY A 563 44.24 20.89 1.94
C GLY A 563 44.39 19.41 1.59
N ARG A 564 43.29 18.70 1.34
CA ARG A 564 43.28 17.27 0.97
C ARG A 564 42.77 17.07 -0.45
N ILE A 565 43.42 16.22 -1.22
CA ILE A 565 42.97 15.84 -2.56
C ILE A 565 41.80 14.87 -2.43
N ARG A 566 40.71 15.14 -3.15
CA ARG A 566 39.53 14.30 -3.29
C ARG A 566 39.32 13.95 -4.76
N ARG A 567 39.02 12.70 -5.04
CA ARG A 567 38.66 12.25 -6.38
C ARG A 567 37.15 12.33 -6.55
N LEU A 568 36.74 12.98 -7.62
CA LEU A 568 35.38 12.98 -8.13
C LEU A 568 35.30 12.03 -9.31
N THR A 569 34.19 11.34 -9.46
CA THR A 569 33.89 10.53 -10.61
C THR A 569 32.46 10.79 -11.09
N GLY A 570 32.26 10.74 -12.40
CA GLY A 570 30.94 10.91 -12.99
C GLY A 570 30.90 10.32 -14.39
N ASN A 571 29.73 9.78 -14.74
CA ASN A 571 29.46 9.37 -16.11
C ASN A 571 28.78 10.54 -16.82
N LEU A 572 29.33 10.93 -18.01
CA LEU A 572 28.78 11.99 -18.84
C LEU A 572 28.08 11.34 -20.03
N ASP A 573 26.79 11.68 -20.23
CA ASP A 573 25.99 11.06 -21.28
C ASP A 573 26.58 11.37 -22.68
N ARG A 574 27.02 12.63 -22.92
CA ARG A 574 27.66 13.05 -24.14
C ARG A 574 28.49 14.31 -23.92
N VAL A 575 29.66 14.37 -24.55
CA VAL A 575 30.51 15.57 -24.62
C VAL A 575 30.71 15.94 -26.07
N ASP A 576 30.42 17.20 -26.41
CA ASP A 576 30.59 17.77 -27.73
C ASP A 576 31.60 18.90 -27.69
N TRP A 577 32.28 19.12 -28.83
CA TRP A 577 32.98 20.37 -29.10
C TRP A 577 32.11 21.24 -29.99
N ARG A 578 31.84 22.47 -29.53
CA ARG A 578 30.91 23.39 -30.22
C ARG A 578 31.45 24.81 -30.20
N GLU A 579 31.14 25.53 -31.28
CA GLU A 579 31.21 26.98 -31.27
C GLU A 579 30.03 27.53 -30.48
N GLN A 580 30.30 28.39 -29.51
CA GLN A 580 29.28 29.08 -28.70
C GLN A 580 29.43 30.58 -28.93
N GLU A 581 28.31 31.25 -29.21
CA GLU A 581 28.22 32.69 -29.24
C GLU A 581 27.93 33.18 -27.82
N ASP A 582 28.84 33.97 -27.26
CA ASP A 582 28.64 34.57 -25.94
C ASP A 582 27.57 35.67 -26.00
N PRO A 583 27.03 36.15 -24.84
CA PRO A 583 26.04 37.24 -24.81
C PRO A 583 26.53 38.55 -25.42
N GLU A 584 27.83 38.72 -25.64
CA GLU A 584 28.46 39.90 -26.22
C GLU A 584 28.72 39.71 -27.73
N GLY A 585 28.36 38.52 -28.30
CA GLY A 585 28.48 38.20 -29.72
C GLY A 585 29.88 37.70 -30.14
N ALA A 586 30.77 37.39 -29.21
CA ALA A 586 32.01 36.71 -29.48
C ALA A 586 31.80 35.21 -29.64
N ILE A 587 32.42 34.59 -30.65
CA ILE A 587 32.38 33.15 -30.86
C ILE A 587 33.50 32.52 -30.01
N ASP A 588 33.12 31.72 -29.03
CA ASP A 588 34.05 30.91 -28.23
C ASP A 588 33.84 29.42 -28.56
N GLU A 589 34.92 28.67 -28.71
CA GLU A 589 34.87 27.23 -28.92
C GLU A 589 35.13 26.51 -27.61
N GLY A 590 34.25 25.57 -27.26
CA GLY A 590 34.39 24.86 -26.02
C GLY A 590 33.71 23.51 -25.96
N ALA A 591 34.12 22.72 -24.98
CA ALA A 591 33.47 21.46 -24.66
C ALA A 591 32.10 21.70 -23.98
N VAL A 592 31.05 21.10 -24.51
CA VAL A 592 29.70 21.15 -24.00
C VAL A 592 29.29 19.77 -23.47
N ILE A 593 28.93 19.71 -22.21
CA ILE A 593 28.44 18.50 -21.56
C ILE A 593 26.92 18.45 -21.71
N LEU A 594 26.42 17.36 -22.25
CA LEU A 594 25.00 17.09 -22.37
C LEU A 594 24.62 15.94 -21.44
N ASP A 595 23.56 16.17 -20.64
CA ASP A 595 22.97 15.20 -19.75
C ASP A 595 21.48 15.02 -20.12
N TYR A 596 21.06 13.80 -20.46
CA TYR A 596 19.73 13.51 -20.97
C TYR A 596 18.75 13.30 -19.83
N LYS A 597 17.72 14.12 -19.76
CA LYS A 597 16.69 14.01 -18.71
C LYS A 597 15.31 13.82 -19.33
N THR A 598 14.65 12.74 -18.96
CA THR A 598 13.27 12.44 -19.36
C THR A 598 12.23 13.07 -18.45
N GLY A 599 12.63 13.43 -17.23
CA GLY A 599 11.79 14.03 -16.21
C GLY A 599 11.81 15.57 -16.20
N ARG A 600 11.22 16.15 -15.17
CA ARG A 600 11.19 17.60 -14.97
C ARG A 600 12.60 18.09 -14.64
N ILE A 601 13.14 18.92 -15.48
CA ILE A 601 14.42 19.59 -15.24
C ILE A 601 14.21 20.62 -14.11
N LYS A 602 14.97 20.49 -13.03
CA LYS A 602 15.07 21.56 -12.03
C LYS A 602 15.90 22.67 -12.65
N THR A 603 15.28 23.79 -12.95
CA THR A 603 16.01 24.99 -13.39
C THR A 603 16.98 25.37 -12.28
N LEU A 604 18.26 25.42 -12.62
CA LEU A 604 19.26 26.04 -11.76
C LEU A 604 18.84 27.51 -11.58
N ARG A 605 18.88 28.00 -10.37
CA ARG A 605 18.61 29.41 -10.11
C ARG A 605 19.79 30.24 -10.66
N PRO A 606 19.58 31.05 -11.69
CA PRO A 606 20.68 31.86 -12.27
C PRO A 606 21.32 32.80 -11.23
N ASP A 607 20.53 33.24 -10.26
CA ASP A 607 20.92 34.09 -9.14
C ASP A 607 21.99 33.45 -8.23
N ILE A 608 21.98 32.12 -8.06
CA ILE A 608 23.00 31.40 -7.27
C ILE A 608 24.34 31.36 -8.01
N TRP A 609 24.32 31.20 -9.35
CA TRP A 609 25.53 31.13 -10.15
C TRP A 609 26.14 32.52 -10.46
N ALA A 610 25.32 33.57 -10.39
CA ALA A 610 25.74 34.96 -10.51
C ALA A 610 26.17 35.59 -9.18
N ASP A 611 26.06 34.87 -8.07
CA ASP A 611 26.43 35.36 -6.74
C ASP A 611 27.92 35.11 -6.48
N ASP A 612 28.69 36.18 -6.54
CA ASP A 612 30.14 36.14 -6.27
C ASP A 612 30.42 35.60 -4.84
N ALA A 613 29.50 35.81 -3.89
CA ALA A 613 29.62 35.26 -2.55
C ALA A 613 29.54 33.72 -2.52
N PHE A 614 28.78 33.11 -3.45
CA PHE A 614 28.74 31.65 -3.61
C PHE A 614 30.09 31.10 -4.10
N TRP A 615 30.70 31.74 -5.08
CA TRP A 615 31.99 31.33 -5.63
C TRP A 615 33.12 31.62 -4.65
N ASP A 616 33.08 32.75 -3.95
CA ASP A 616 34.03 33.12 -2.90
C ASP A 616 33.98 32.12 -1.72
N ALA A 617 32.83 31.58 -1.39
CA ALA A 617 32.69 30.51 -0.37
C ALA A 617 33.25 29.17 -0.84
N LEU A 618 33.38 28.92 -2.13
CA LEU A 618 34.00 27.75 -2.72
C LEU A 618 35.53 27.91 -2.92
N ASP A 619 36.04 29.14 -2.89
CA ASP A 619 37.45 29.44 -2.96
C ASP A 619 38.16 28.97 -1.66
N PRO A 620 39.09 28.00 -1.74
CA PRO A 620 39.72 27.44 -0.57
C PRO A 620 40.56 28.43 0.26
N GLU A 621 41.05 29.51 -0.34
CA GLU A 621 41.80 30.56 0.35
C GLU A 621 40.88 31.47 1.15
N LYS A 622 39.71 31.84 0.61
CA LYS A 622 38.70 32.66 1.26
C LYS A 622 37.86 31.89 2.29
N ALA A 623 37.60 30.59 2.03
CA ALA A 623 36.92 29.72 2.99
C ALA A 623 37.77 29.45 4.26
N ALA A 624 39.08 29.47 4.15
CA ALA A 624 39.98 29.34 5.31
C ALA A 624 40.00 30.63 6.18
N GLU A 625 39.81 31.79 5.58
CA GLU A 625 39.73 33.09 6.25
C GLU A 625 38.41 33.26 7.01
N ALA A 626 37.29 32.85 6.38
CA ALA A 626 35.95 32.84 7.00
C ALA A 626 35.80 31.81 8.14
N ALA A 627 36.53 30.71 8.10
CA ALA A 627 36.52 29.68 9.16
C ALA A 627 37.33 30.09 10.41
N SER A 628 38.00 31.23 10.40
CA SER A 628 38.74 31.75 11.54
C SER A 628 37.94 32.64 12.49
N GLU A 629 36.72 33.04 12.10
CA GLU A 629 35.78 33.73 12.98
C GLU A 629 34.73 32.74 13.53
N PRO A 630 34.62 32.57 14.84
CA PRO A 630 33.66 31.65 15.43
C PRO A 630 32.25 32.29 15.38
N ASP A 631 31.42 31.86 14.44
CA ASP A 631 30.00 32.16 14.44
C ASP A 631 29.26 31.09 15.27
N PRO A 632 28.62 31.43 16.38
CA PRO A 632 28.00 30.47 17.28
C PRO A 632 26.67 29.88 16.78
N GLU A 633 26.12 30.31 15.64
CA GLU A 633 24.82 29.86 15.13
C GLU A 633 24.89 28.89 13.94
N HIS A 634 26.06 28.63 13.33
CA HIS A 634 26.22 27.71 12.20
C HIS A 634 27.13 26.51 12.49
N ASP A 635 26.70 25.67 13.41
CA ASP A 635 27.33 24.36 13.69
C ASP A 635 27.09 23.31 12.58
N PHE A 636 26.95 23.71 11.31
CA PHE A 636 26.53 22.84 10.21
C PHE A 636 27.56 22.60 9.10
N LEU A 637 28.75 23.17 9.17
CA LEU A 637 29.75 23.00 8.12
C LEU A 637 31.18 22.67 8.60
N PRO A 638 31.44 21.56 9.28
CA PRO A 638 32.77 20.98 9.24
C PRO A 638 32.74 19.45 9.02
N ILE A 639 32.42 18.98 7.82
CA ILE A 639 32.68 17.58 7.47
C ILE A 639 33.76 17.46 6.39
N MET A 640 34.17 18.57 5.76
CA MET A 640 35.24 18.58 4.78
C MET A 640 36.59 19.16 5.28
N ALA A 641 36.69 19.59 6.53
CA ALA A 641 37.97 19.96 7.15
C ALA A 641 38.62 18.79 7.92
#